data_61c8011bc2945a2b493b2817f8eaf278
#
_entry.id   61c8011bc2945a2b493b2817f8eaf278
#
_cell.length_a   1.000
_cell.length_b   1.000
_cell.length_c   1.000
_cell.angle_alpha   90.00
_cell.angle_beta   90.00
_cell.angle_gamma   90.00
#
_symmetry.space_group_name_H-M   'P 1'
#
loop_
_entity.id
_entity.type
_entity.pdbx_description
1 polymer ?
#
loop_
_entity_poly.entity_id
_entity_poly.type
_entity_poly.pdbx_seq_one_letter_code
_entity_poly.pdbx_strand_id
1 'polypeptide(L)'
;MQTGVALFRLTAASRCASHAGGSQRTSYYFSGSYYDQQGVMPGSTLDRYSFRSNIETKANNWLKMGLNLSMSYQDARTALVTPDGSEGVYPDSPMMGSLLIQPYQRATDDNGNPLYWLDRFNSTNPAYMDKWMTTKNNRLQLNGSAFVELTPVEGLTVRSQLSANAFDYRATVHGNPDTPTATGVTGTTYVQEGFQRMYAWTWTNTAEYKFTVADDHHFTALLGEETIYGNNEAFNAATNGVTNSDLLYISQGTEIAYIPKYTLSKYAYNSVFGRVEYDYQEKYFVDGSVRYDSSSRFGEDNRGATFWSVGAMWNLSKEHFLRNNRTVSDLSLKLSYGTQGNSGIGDYDQYEVIAASQYPYNGNPAWNLSSAGNPQLAWEQQGILTVGASATLWRKLTLGVDWYRRQTTDMLMPKPMAPSSGVSSLIWNIGAMRNTGVDVTLNYDIFANKDWYVNFHATFNYNKNQLTELWEPGLKESTTGDGLTYYVVGKPVNEFYTKEWRGVNPDTGEPQWTAEGGGITTDYNQAIDVDLDKSSIPPYSGGFGFNVMWKGIGLTADFAWTAGAYALNNTLFFTANTYSGRMWYNQSEQALDYWKKPGDVTKYPALQYESQFDSHLIEDASFLRLKNIQISYTLPQSLLANSRFLKGFKVYVGARNLFTITGYDGIDPEAATAVGSEIDVYANTRQWTFGCEFKF
;
A
#
# COMPACT_ATOMS: atom_id res chain seq x y z
N MET A 1 -8.47 -21.82 30.01
CA MET A 1 -8.39 -22.84 28.93
C MET A 1 -7.50 -22.25 27.87
N GLN A 2 -6.37 -22.88 27.55
CA GLN A 2 -5.53 -22.42 26.46
C GLN A 2 -6.28 -22.71 25.16
N THR A 3 -6.81 -21.66 24.56
CA THR A 3 -7.27 -21.69 23.17
C THR A 3 -6.05 -22.06 22.33
N GLY A 4 -6.12 -23.18 21.63
CA GLY A 4 -5.10 -23.65 20.71
C GLY A 4 -5.07 -22.76 19.46
N VAL A 5 -4.67 -21.51 19.62
CA VAL A 5 -4.23 -20.69 18.50
C VAL A 5 -2.95 -21.35 18.01
N ALA A 6 -3.02 -21.96 16.82
CA ALA A 6 -1.82 -22.43 16.15
C ALA A 6 -0.89 -21.22 15.98
N LEU A 7 0.15 -21.16 16.81
CA LEU A 7 1.19 -20.14 16.72
C LEU A 7 1.99 -20.39 15.44
N PHE A 8 1.57 -19.79 14.35
CA PHE A 8 2.31 -19.80 13.10
C PHE A 8 3.60 -19.00 13.28
N ARG A 9 4.72 -19.63 12.99
CA ARG A 9 6.04 -19.05 13.17
C ARG A 9 6.54 -18.54 11.82
N LEU A 10 6.65 -17.21 11.67
CA LEU A 10 7.39 -16.65 10.57
C LEU A 10 8.88 -16.91 10.78
N THR A 11 9.53 -17.61 9.87
CA THR A 11 10.99 -17.75 9.82
C THR A 11 11.50 -17.14 8.53
N ALA A 12 12.50 -16.28 8.62
CA ALA A 12 13.16 -15.72 7.44
C ALA A 12 14.67 -15.74 7.64
N ALA A 13 15.40 -16.09 6.59
CA ALA A 13 16.84 -16.01 6.53
C ALA A 13 17.26 -15.10 5.36
N SER A 14 18.17 -14.16 5.63
CA SER A 14 18.75 -13.32 4.59
C SER A 14 20.26 -13.42 4.61
N ARG A 15 20.87 -13.62 3.45
CA ARG A 15 22.30 -13.61 3.24
C ARG A 15 22.62 -12.62 2.14
N CYS A 16 23.55 -11.70 2.42
CA CYS A 16 23.96 -10.70 1.44
C CYS A 16 25.49 -10.60 1.43
N ALA A 17 26.06 -10.57 0.25
CA ALA A 17 27.46 -10.23 0.02
C ALA A 17 27.51 -9.00 -0.90
N SER A 18 28.36 -8.03 -0.56
CA SER A 18 28.56 -6.85 -1.38
C SER A 18 30.04 -6.50 -1.50
N HIS A 19 30.41 -5.95 -2.63
CA HIS A 19 31.75 -5.46 -2.89
C HIS A 19 31.68 -4.10 -3.57
N ALA A 20 32.34 -3.12 -3.00
CA ALA A 20 32.44 -1.77 -3.54
C ALA A 20 33.92 -1.40 -3.69
N GLY A 21 34.25 -0.73 -4.78
CA GLY A 21 35.61 -0.29 -5.03
C GLY A 21 35.63 0.79 -6.08
N GLY A 22 36.81 1.27 -6.37
CA GLY A 22 36.96 2.27 -7.42
C GLY A 22 38.37 2.81 -7.54
N SER A 23 38.57 3.59 -8.59
CA SER A 23 39.72 4.43 -8.85
C SER A 23 39.30 5.89 -8.89
N GLN A 24 40.21 6.80 -9.22
CA GLN A 24 39.87 8.21 -9.45
C GLN A 24 38.85 8.42 -10.59
N ARG A 25 38.73 7.43 -11.51
CA ARG A 25 37.88 7.52 -12.69
C ARG A 25 36.67 6.60 -12.67
N THR A 26 36.75 5.47 -11.99
CA THR A 26 35.68 4.47 -12.01
C THR A 26 35.29 4.09 -10.60
N SER A 27 34.03 4.10 -10.30
CA SER A 27 33.44 3.52 -9.08
C SER A 27 32.53 2.36 -9.47
N TYR A 28 32.53 1.32 -8.63
CA TYR A 28 31.64 0.18 -8.83
C TYR A 28 31.14 -0.38 -7.50
N TYR A 29 29.95 -0.94 -7.59
CA TYR A 29 29.30 -1.67 -6.49
C TYR A 29 28.61 -2.89 -7.06
N PHE A 30 28.86 -4.05 -6.44
CA PHE A 30 28.15 -5.29 -6.73
C PHE A 30 27.58 -5.87 -5.45
N SER A 31 26.39 -6.44 -5.51
CA SER A 31 25.86 -7.22 -4.39
C SER A 31 25.04 -8.39 -4.90
N GLY A 32 25.10 -9.49 -4.17
CA GLY A 32 24.22 -10.64 -4.33
C GLY A 32 23.54 -10.95 -3.00
N SER A 33 22.26 -11.27 -3.03
CA SER A 33 21.54 -11.66 -1.84
C SER A 33 20.61 -12.85 -2.11
N TYR A 34 20.47 -13.69 -1.10
CA TYR A 34 19.49 -14.74 -1.02
C TYR A 34 18.59 -14.48 0.20
N TYR A 35 17.30 -14.61 0.01
CA TYR A 35 16.30 -14.46 1.04
C TYR A 35 15.35 -15.65 0.99
N ASP A 36 15.16 -16.31 2.11
CA ASP A 36 14.23 -17.41 2.33
C ASP A 36 13.27 -17.01 3.45
N GLN A 37 11.99 -17.24 3.23
CA GLN A 37 10.95 -16.92 4.20
C GLN A 37 9.87 -18.01 4.20
N GLN A 38 9.51 -18.44 5.39
CA GLN A 38 8.28 -19.19 5.64
C GLN A 38 7.26 -18.26 6.26
N GLY A 39 6.10 -18.14 5.64
CA GLY A 39 5.01 -17.30 6.11
C GLY A 39 4.35 -17.81 7.39
N VAL A 40 3.45 -17.01 7.96
CA VAL A 40 2.65 -17.41 9.12
C VAL A 40 1.58 -18.43 8.77
N MET A 41 1.15 -18.48 7.50
CA MET A 41 0.21 -19.48 7.02
C MET A 41 0.94 -20.73 6.57
N PRO A 42 0.42 -21.95 6.91
CA PRO A 42 0.99 -23.21 6.44
C PRO A 42 1.15 -23.22 4.92
N GLY A 43 2.28 -23.74 4.41
CA GLY A 43 2.54 -23.83 2.99
C GLY A 43 2.95 -22.52 2.29
N SER A 44 2.94 -21.39 2.99
CA SER A 44 3.38 -20.11 2.41
C SER A 44 4.90 -19.96 2.54
N THR A 45 5.58 -19.84 1.39
CA THR A 45 7.04 -19.67 1.32
C THR A 45 7.44 -18.63 0.29
N LEU A 46 8.59 -18.01 0.47
CA LEU A 46 9.19 -17.11 -0.50
C LEU A 46 10.71 -17.31 -0.53
N ASP A 47 11.22 -17.71 -1.68
CA ASP A 47 12.64 -17.70 -2.01
C ASP A 47 12.93 -16.54 -2.96
N ARG A 48 13.93 -15.72 -2.66
CA ARG A 48 14.32 -14.62 -3.52
C ARG A 48 15.84 -14.54 -3.69
N TYR A 49 16.26 -14.55 -4.92
CA TYR A 49 17.64 -14.31 -5.35
C TYR A 49 17.72 -12.91 -5.95
N SER A 50 18.67 -12.10 -5.52
CA SER A 50 18.81 -10.74 -6.03
C SER A 50 20.26 -10.45 -6.37
N PHE A 51 20.45 -9.73 -7.47
CA PHE A 51 21.75 -9.22 -7.91
C PHE A 51 21.63 -7.74 -8.21
N ARG A 52 22.63 -6.96 -7.80
CA ARG A 52 22.71 -5.53 -8.12
C ARG A 52 24.13 -5.18 -8.55
N SER A 53 24.22 -4.35 -9.58
CA SER A 53 25.45 -3.79 -10.12
C SER A 53 25.26 -2.31 -10.37
N ASN A 54 26.14 -1.47 -9.83
CA ASN A 54 26.23 -0.06 -10.19
C ASN A 54 27.67 0.21 -10.61
N ILE A 55 27.84 0.77 -11.80
CA ILE A 55 29.15 1.10 -12.35
C ILE A 55 29.05 2.52 -12.91
N GLU A 56 30.00 3.34 -12.53
CA GLU A 56 30.12 4.70 -13.05
C GLU A 56 31.56 4.95 -13.42
N THR A 57 31.82 5.50 -14.61
CA THR A 57 33.15 5.81 -15.09
C THR A 57 33.24 7.17 -15.75
N LYS A 58 34.28 7.93 -15.43
CA LYS A 58 34.70 9.11 -16.13
C LYS A 58 35.72 8.68 -17.19
N ALA A 59 35.26 8.51 -18.42
CA ALA A 59 36.15 8.10 -19.52
C ALA A 59 37.25 9.16 -19.77
N ASN A 60 36.85 10.43 -19.66
CA ASN A 60 37.73 11.60 -19.67
C ASN A 60 37.09 12.76 -18.92
N ASN A 61 37.63 13.99 -19.08
CA ASN A 61 37.15 15.15 -18.32
C ASN A 61 35.76 15.67 -18.75
N TRP A 62 35.31 15.27 -19.94
CA TRP A 62 34.05 15.73 -20.54
C TRP A 62 33.03 14.59 -20.75
N LEU A 63 33.42 13.32 -20.52
CA LEU A 63 32.57 12.16 -20.75
C LEU A 63 32.48 11.27 -19.49
N LYS A 64 31.27 11.13 -18.96
CA LYS A 64 30.93 10.24 -17.87
C LYS A 64 29.83 9.29 -18.32
N MET A 65 29.92 8.02 -17.94
CA MET A 65 28.95 6.99 -18.26
C MET A 65 28.61 6.20 -17.01
N GLY A 66 27.40 5.70 -16.94
CA GLY A 66 26.98 4.86 -15.82
C GLY A 66 25.99 3.80 -16.24
N LEU A 67 26.04 2.68 -15.52
CA LEU A 67 25.13 1.54 -15.63
C LEU A 67 24.69 1.12 -14.23
N ASN A 68 23.39 1.10 -14.02
CA ASN A 68 22.78 0.53 -12.82
C ASN A 68 21.89 -0.63 -13.26
N LEU A 69 22.06 -1.78 -12.63
CA LEU A 69 21.31 -2.99 -12.93
C LEU A 69 20.87 -3.64 -11.62
N SER A 70 19.62 -4.00 -11.52
CA SER A 70 19.06 -4.80 -10.43
C SER A 70 18.21 -5.91 -11.04
N MET A 71 18.51 -7.14 -10.68
CA MET A 71 17.76 -8.31 -11.11
C MET A 71 17.34 -9.11 -9.88
N SER A 72 16.11 -9.60 -9.88
CA SER A 72 15.63 -10.52 -8.84
C SER A 72 14.79 -11.63 -9.44
N TYR A 73 14.97 -12.83 -8.92
CA TYR A 73 14.09 -13.96 -9.17
C TYR A 73 13.43 -14.36 -7.86
N GLN A 74 12.11 -14.54 -7.90
CA GLN A 74 11.30 -14.95 -6.76
C GLN A 74 10.57 -16.25 -7.11
N ASP A 75 10.57 -17.20 -6.17
CA ASP A 75 9.71 -18.38 -6.16
C ASP A 75 8.87 -18.27 -4.88
N ALA A 76 7.58 -18.02 -5.02
CA ALA A 76 6.65 -17.90 -3.91
C ALA A 76 5.57 -18.98 -4.00
N ARG A 77 5.22 -19.53 -2.84
CA ARG A 77 4.02 -20.36 -2.68
C ARG A 77 3.13 -19.72 -1.66
N THR A 78 1.85 -19.75 -1.90
CA THR A 78 0.84 -19.28 -0.95
C THR A 78 -0.21 -20.36 -0.77
N ALA A 79 -0.66 -20.56 0.46
CA ALA A 79 -1.88 -21.31 0.71
C ALA A 79 -3.03 -20.43 0.20
N LEU A 80 -3.89 -21.08 -0.57
CA LEU A 80 -4.88 -20.59 -1.43
C LEU A 80 -5.45 -19.20 -1.37
N VAL A 81 -5.70 -18.68 -2.50
CA VAL A 81 -6.75 -17.77 -2.96
C VAL A 81 -7.76 -18.57 -3.79
N THR A 82 -9.03 -18.24 -3.76
CA THR A 82 -10.06 -18.88 -4.60
C THR A 82 -9.65 -18.91 -6.07
N PRO A 83 -10.05 -19.96 -6.83
CA PRO A 83 -9.61 -20.15 -8.22
C PRO A 83 -9.91 -19.00 -9.18
N ASP A 84 -10.95 -18.21 -8.92
CA ASP A 84 -11.33 -17.07 -9.75
C ASP A 84 -10.61 -15.77 -9.37
N GLY A 85 -9.73 -15.82 -8.35
CA GLY A 85 -9.04 -14.63 -7.85
C GLY A 85 -9.95 -13.70 -7.03
N SER A 86 -11.18 -14.09 -6.76
CA SER A 86 -12.02 -13.40 -5.80
C SER A 86 -11.46 -13.69 -4.40
N GLU A 87 -11.22 -12.65 -3.64
CA GLU A 87 -10.96 -12.77 -2.21
C GLU A 87 -12.28 -13.19 -1.57
N GLY A 88 -12.49 -14.51 -1.46
CA GLY A 88 -13.69 -15.07 -0.87
C GLY A 88 -13.81 -14.65 0.59
N VAL A 89 -14.89 -13.98 0.90
CA VAL A 89 -15.29 -13.52 2.25
C VAL A 89 -15.62 -14.69 3.20
N TYR A 90 -15.28 -15.92 2.84
CA TYR A 90 -15.74 -17.14 3.51
C TYR A 90 -14.61 -17.97 4.08
N PRO A 91 -14.96 -19.00 4.87
CA PRO A 91 -14.00 -19.87 5.60
C PRO A 91 -12.90 -20.51 4.75
N ASP A 92 -12.95 -20.35 3.44
CA ASP A 92 -11.94 -20.84 2.50
C ASP A 92 -10.62 -20.02 2.53
N SER A 93 -10.64 -18.82 3.13
CA SER A 93 -9.40 -18.14 3.49
C SER A 93 -8.81 -18.75 4.77
N PRO A 94 -7.51 -19.09 4.81
CA PRO A 94 -6.88 -19.65 6.00
C PRO A 94 -7.01 -18.74 7.22
N MET A 95 -7.01 -17.43 7.01
CA MET A 95 -7.12 -16.46 8.10
C MET A 95 -8.53 -16.43 8.68
N MET A 96 -9.54 -16.24 7.84
CA MET A 96 -10.93 -16.25 8.28
C MET A 96 -11.34 -17.62 8.81
N GLY A 97 -10.94 -18.71 8.15
CA GLY A 97 -11.18 -20.05 8.63
C GLY A 97 -10.63 -20.27 10.04
N SER A 98 -9.43 -19.76 10.36
CA SER A 98 -8.84 -19.88 11.70
C SER A 98 -9.62 -19.12 12.78
N LEU A 99 -10.33 -18.05 12.42
CA LEU A 99 -11.16 -17.26 13.34
C LEU A 99 -12.57 -17.84 13.51
N LEU A 100 -13.15 -18.33 12.41
CA LEU A 100 -14.55 -18.74 12.38
C LEU A 100 -14.77 -20.21 12.76
N ILE A 101 -13.75 -21.07 12.62
CA ILE A 101 -13.87 -22.46 13.00
C ILE A 101 -13.90 -22.61 14.50
N GLN A 102 -14.85 -23.39 14.97
CA GLN A 102 -15.03 -23.66 16.39
C GLN A 102 -13.84 -24.42 16.99
N PRO A 103 -13.36 -24.06 18.20
CA PRO A 103 -12.13 -24.62 18.79
C PRO A 103 -12.22 -26.11 19.14
N TYR A 104 -13.40 -26.72 19.15
CA TYR A 104 -13.61 -28.15 19.36
C TYR A 104 -13.56 -28.97 18.06
N GLN A 105 -13.53 -28.31 16.89
CA GLN A 105 -13.34 -28.98 15.61
C GLN A 105 -11.95 -29.62 15.56
N ARG A 106 -11.90 -30.89 15.27
CA ARG A 106 -10.64 -31.62 15.20
C ARG A 106 -10.01 -31.47 13.81
N ALA A 107 -8.70 -31.42 13.78
CA ALA A 107 -7.95 -31.47 12.53
C ALA A 107 -7.88 -32.91 11.96
N THR A 108 -8.03 -33.94 12.81
CA THR A 108 -7.95 -35.34 12.46
C THR A 108 -9.15 -36.12 13.00
N ASP A 109 -9.47 -37.26 12.35
CA ASP A 109 -10.41 -38.25 12.87
C ASP A 109 -9.83 -39.02 14.06
N ASP A 110 -10.59 -39.97 14.61
CA ASP A 110 -10.18 -40.82 15.75
C ASP A 110 -9.02 -41.77 15.41
N ASN A 111 -8.74 -42.01 14.13
CA ASN A 111 -7.65 -42.84 13.63
C ASN A 111 -6.39 -42.01 13.30
N GLY A 112 -6.45 -40.68 13.45
CA GLY A 112 -5.36 -39.76 13.11
C GLY A 112 -5.30 -39.37 11.63
N ASN A 113 -6.32 -39.71 10.82
CA ASN A 113 -6.37 -39.27 9.42
C ASN A 113 -6.77 -37.80 9.32
N PRO A 114 -6.25 -37.04 8.37
CA PRO A 114 -6.61 -35.64 8.15
C PRO A 114 -8.10 -35.48 7.81
N LEU A 115 -8.77 -34.55 8.46
CA LEU A 115 -10.11 -34.11 8.08
C LEU A 115 -9.95 -32.90 7.15
N TYR A 116 -9.88 -33.13 5.86
CA TYR A 116 -9.69 -32.06 4.87
C TYR A 116 -10.91 -31.15 4.74
N TRP A 117 -12.10 -31.68 4.99
CA TRP A 117 -13.37 -30.98 4.89
C TRP A 117 -14.10 -30.95 6.23
N LEU A 118 -14.72 -29.84 6.55
CA LEU A 118 -15.48 -29.62 7.77
C LEU A 118 -16.97 -29.47 7.41
N ASP A 119 -17.74 -30.55 7.54
CA ASP A 119 -19.15 -30.61 7.11
C ASP A 119 -20.02 -29.51 7.69
N ARG A 120 -19.82 -29.15 8.97
CA ARG A 120 -20.60 -28.11 9.61
C ARG A 120 -20.38 -26.71 9.02
N PHE A 121 -19.20 -26.48 8.47
CA PHE A 121 -18.84 -25.20 7.87
C PHE A 121 -19.00 -25.18 6.36
N ASN A 122 -19.20 -26.34 5.75
CA ASN A 122 -19.16 -26.51 4.31
C ASN A 122 -17.91 -25.85 3.72
N SER A 123 -16.75 -26.12 4.35
CA SER A 123 -15.48 -25.45 4.05
C SER A 123 -14.29 -26.38 4.25
N THR A 124 -13.18 -26.03 3.62
CA THR A 124 -11.89 -26.69 3.80
C THR A 124 -11.32 -26.44 5.20
N ASN A 125 -10.63 -27.44 5.73
CA ASN A 125 -9.95 -27.31 7.01
C ASN A 125 -8.67 -26.47 6.86
N PRO A 126 -8.56 -25.30 7.52
CA PRO A 126 -7.37 -24.43 7.41
C PRO A 126 -6.05 -25.12 7.76
N ALA A 127 -6.08 -26.17 8.59
CA ALA A 127 -4.89 -26.95 8.95
C ALA A 127 -4.27 -27.70 7.77
N TYR A 128 -5.02 -27.90 6.69
CA TYR A 128 -4.60 -28.67 5.51
C TYR A 128 -4.81 -27.94 4.20
N MET A 129 -5.03 -26.64 4.20
CA MET A 129 -5.24 -25.88 2.95
C MET A 129 -4.05 -25.97 2.01
N ASP A 130 -2.83 -26.05 2.55
CA ASP A 130 -1.62 -26.28 1.77
C ASP A 130 -1.57 -27.64 1.06
N LYS A 131 -2.40 -28.59 1.49
CA LYS A 131 -2.55 -29.91 0.86
C LYS A 131 -3.66 -29.95 -0.17
N TRP A 132 -4.65 -29.08 0.01
CA TRP A 132 -5.82 -29.04 -0.88
C TRP A 132 -5.55 -28.26 -2.15
N MET A 133 -5.00 -27.06 -2.02
CA MET A 133 -4.70 -26.21 -3.16
C MET A 133 -3.41 -25.39 -2.91
N THR A 134 -2.59 -25.31 -3.91
CA THR A 134 -1.36 -24.53 -3.85
C THR A 134 -1.31 -23.52 -4.98
N THR A 135 -0.96 -22.29 -4.65
CA THR A 135 -0.64 -21.26 -5.62
C THR A 135 0.87 -21.05 -5.64
N LYS A 136 1.48 -21.23 -6.79
CA LYS A 136 2.91 -20.99 -7.01
C LYS A 136 3.10 -19.82 -7.96
N ASN A 137 3.92 -18.87 -7.55
CA ASN A 137 4.20 -17.64 -8.27
C ASN A 137 5.70 -17.51 -8.51
N ASN A 138 6.11 -17.55 -9.76
CA ASN A 138 7.48 -17.29 -10.17
C ASN A 138 7.56 -15.90 -10.80
N ARG A 139 8.50 -15.07 -10.36
CA ARG A 139 8.69 -13.73 -10.92
C ARG A 139 10.16 -13.44 -11.15
N LEU A 140 10.51 -13.19 -12.40
CA LEU A 140 11.79 -12.60 -12.78
C LEU A 140 11.58 -11.10 -12.99
N GLN A 141 12.32 -10.26 -12.29
CA GLN A 141 12.26 -8.82 -12.43
C GLN A 141 13.63 -8.25 -12.77
N LEU A 142 13.65 -7.36 -13.74
CA LEU A 142 14.82 -6.63 -14.20
C LEU A 142 14.54 -5.13 -14.12
N ASN A 143 15.40 -4.37 -13.43
CA ASN A 143 15.42 -2.92 -13.42
C ASN A 143 16.82 -2.47 -13.83
N GLY A 144 16.91 -1.62 -14.81
CA GLY A 144 18.19 -1.14 -15.31
C GLY A 144 18.12 0.31 -15.74
N SER A 145 19.22 1.04 -15.62
CA SER A 145 19.40 2.33 -16.26
C SER A 145 20.82 2.49 -16.75
N ALA A 146 20.98 3.05 -17.92
CA ALA A 146 22.26 3.43 -18.49
C ALA A 146 22.21 4.92 -18.83
N PHE A 147 23.29 5.63 -18.59
CA PHE A 147 23.39 7.04 -18.96
C PHE A 147 24.75 7.40 -19.54
N VAL A 148 24.70 8.40 -20.38
CA VAL A 148 25.86 9.13 -20.90
C VAL A 148 25.69 10.59 -20.51
N GLU A 149 26.73 11.16 -19.95
CA GLU A 149 26.78 12.55 -19.51
C GLU A 149 28.00 13.25 -20.13
N LEU A 150 27.75 14.35 -20.78
CA LEU A 150 28.75 15.15 -21.49
C LEU A 150 28.86 16.51 -20.81
N THR A 151 30.07 16.96 -20.55
CA THR A 151 30.41 18.31 -20.09
C THR A 151 31.28 19.01 -21.15
N PRO A 152 30.66 19.46 -22.26
CA PRO A 152 31.41 19.97 -23.41
C PRO A 152 32.12 21.31 -23.15
N VAL A 153 31.51 22.14 -22.27
CA VAL A 153 32.05 23.38 -21.80
C VAL A 153 31.76 23.52 -20.29
N GLU A 154 32.50 24.38 -19.62
CA GLU A 154 32.31 24.64 -18.20
C GLU A 154 30.87 25.11 -17.92
N GLY A 155 30.26 24.52 -16.90
CA GLY A 155 28.89 24.81 -16.49
C GLY A 155 27.81 24.06 -17.29
N LEU A 156 28.08 23.55 -18.49
CA LEU A 156 27.10 22.82 -19.31
C LEU A 156 27.21 21.31 -19.12
N THR A 157 26.13 20.68 -18.67
CA THR A 157 25.99 19.24 -18.57
C THR A 157 24.85 18.76 -19.47
N VAL A 158 25.13 17.88 -20.42
CA VAL A 158 24.13 17.23 -21.25
C VAL A 158 24.10 15.78 -20.89
N ARG A 159 22.92 15.25 -20.52
CA ARG A 159 22.74 13.87 -20.09
C ARG A 159 21.62 13.18 -20.87
N SER A 160 21.91 12.00 -21.37
CA SER A 160 20.93 11.09 -21.94
C SER A 160 20.89 9.82 -21.10
N GLN A 161 19.71 9.45 -20.60
CA GLN A 161 19.50 8.30 -19.75
C GLN A 161 18.35 7.45 -20.27
N LEU A 162 18.63 6.15 -20.46
CA LEU A 162 17.62 5.13 -20.75
C LEU A 162 17.44 4.25 -19.51
N SER A 163 16.23 4.17 -19.00
CA SER A 163 15.83 3.31 -17.90
C SER A 163 14.83 2.28 -18.38
N ALA A 164 14.91 1.04 -17.91
CA ALA A 164 13.99 -0.02 -18.23
C ALA A 164 13.57 -0.79 -16.97
N ASN A 165 12.30 -1.12 -16.90
CA ASN A 165 11.71 -2.02 -15.90
C ASN A 165 10.99 -3.12 -16.67
N ALA A 166 11.29 -4.37 -16.37
CA ALA A 166 10.64 -5.52 -16.97
C ALA A 166 10.41 -6.60 -15.93
N PHE A 167 9.27 -7.27 -16.00
CA PHE A 167 9.07 -8.51 -15.28
C PHE A 167 8.38 -9.55 -16.15
N ASP A 168 8.71 -10.80 -15.85
CA ASP A 168 8.05 -11.99 -16.37
C ASP A 168 7.50 -12.74 -15.14
N TYR A 169 6.19 -12.95 -15.10
CA TYR A 169 5.47 -13.52 -13.96
C TYR A 169 4.68 -14.73 -14.45
N ARG A 170 4.85 -15.86 -13.78
CA ARG A 170 4.08 -17.07 -14.01
C ARG A 170 3.36 -17.45 -12.74
N ALA A 171 2.05 -17.62 -12.82
CA ALA A 171 1.20 -18.09 -11.75
C ALA A 171 0.64 -19.48 -12.10
N THR A 172 0.65 -20.38 -11.14
CA THR A 172 0.00 -21.69 -11.26
C THR A 172 -0.85 -21.93 -10.01
N VAL A 173 -2.08 -22.37 -10.20
CA VAL A 173 -2.97 -22.83 -9.12
C VAL A 173 -3.27 -24.29 -9.37
N HIS A 174 -2.90 -25.12 -8.42
CA HIS A 174 -3.09 -26.56 -8.49
C HIS A 174 -3.92 -27.03 -7.31
N GLY A 175 -5.10 -27.56 -7.57
CA GLY A 175 -5.84 -28.37 -6.61
C GLY A 175 -5.25 -29.78 -6.52
N ASN A 176 -5.46 -30.47 -5.43
CA ASN A 176 -5.01 -31.85 -5.25
C ASN A 176 -6.20 -32.79 -5.44
N PRO A 177 -6.21 -33.67 -6.46
CA PRO A 177 -7.29 -34.61 -6.70
C PRO A 177 -7.42 -35.70 -5.60
N ASP A 178 -6.38 -35.90 -4.81
CA ASP A 178 -6.38 -36.88 -3.71
C ASP A 178 -7.05 -36.34 -2.44
N THR A 179 -7.44 -35.05 -2.41
CA THR A 179 -8.19 -34.45 -1.30
C THR A 179 -9.68 -34.42 -1.61
N PRO A 180 -10.56 -34.77 -0.64
CA PRO A 180 -11.99 -34.70 -0.83
C PRO A 180 -12.48 -33.25 -1.02
N THR A 181 -13.41 -33.06 -1.93
CA THR A 181 -14.15 -31.81 -2.13
C THR A 181 -15.32 -31.71 -1.13
N ALA A 182 -16.04 -30.58 -1.17
CA ALA A 182 -17.27 -30.32 -0.42
C ALA A 182 -18.32 -31.45 -0.50
N THR A 183 -18.34 -32.19 -1.58
CA THR A 183 -19.26 -33.28 -1.81
C THR A 183 -18.70 -34.63 -1.36
N GLY A 184 -17.53 -34.66 -0.71
CA GLY A 184 -16.83 -35.88 -0.33
C GLY A 184 -16.25 -36.65 -1.53
N VAL A 185 -16.29 -36.09 -2.73
CA VAL A 185 -15.78 -36.73 -3.94
C VAL A 185 -14.28 -36.45 -4.05
N THR A 186 -13.48 -37.50 -4.07
CA THR A 186 -12.06 -37.45 -4.46
C THR A 186 -11.92 -37.76 -5.94
N GLY A 187 -10.85 -37.36 -6.55
CA GLY A 187 -10.46 -37.82 -7.87
C GLY A 187 -10.53 -36.81 -9.00
N THR A 188 -10.98 -35.56 -8.76
CA THR A 188 -10.94 -34.50 -9.77
C THR A 188 -10.54 -33.17 -9.16
N THR A 189 -9.79 -32.37 -9.87
CA THR A 189 -9.36 -31.07 -9.39
C THR A 189 -9.27 -30.03 -10.49
N TYR A 190 -9.05 -28.79 -10.04
CA TYR A 190 -8.86 -27.58 -10.82
C TYR A 190 -7.37 -27.30 -11.04
N VAL A 191 -7.02 -26.94 -12.26
CA VAL A 191 -5.67 -26.47 -12.61
C VAL A 191 -5.79 -25.17 -13.42
N GLN A 192 -5.10 -24.13 -12.96
CA GLN A 192 -4.99 -22.86 -13.66
C GLN A 192 -3.53 -22.54 -13.92
N GLU A 193 -3.25 -22.02 -15.10
CA GLU A 193 -1.97 -21.43 -15.43
C GLU A 193 -2.16 -20.04 -16.03
N GLY A 194 -1.29 -19.14 -15.65
CA GLY A 194 -1.25 -17.80 -16.19
C GLY A 194 0.17 -17.26 -16.29
N PHE A 195 0.35 -16.36 -17.22
CA PHE A 195 1.57 -15.56 -17.26
C PHE A 195 1.24 -14.09 -17.45
N GLN A 196 2.12 -13.23 -16.99
CA GLN A 196 2.10 -11.80 -17.27
C GLN A 196 3.52 -11.33 -17.58
N ARG A 197 3.64 -10.61 -18.64
CA ARG A 197 4.89 -9.94 -19.04
C ARG A 197 4.66 -8.45 -19.13
N MET A 198 5.43 -7.70 -18.37
CA MET A 198 5.43 -6.24 -18.46
C MET A 198 6.83 -5.76 -18.80
N TYR A 199 6.92 -4.80 -19.70
CA TYR A 199 8.11 -3.99 -19.85
C TYR A 199 7.73 -2.53 -20.03
N ALA A 200 8.49 -1.67 -19.40
CA ALA A 200 8.39 -0.23 -19.56
C ALA A 200 9.79 0.35 -19.68
N TRP A 201 9.93 1.36 -20.51
CA TRP A 201 11.17 2.11 -20.62
C TRP A 201 10.88 3.61 -20.55
N THR A 202 11.86 4.31 -20.02
CA THR A 202 11.86 5.77 -19.92
C THR A 202 13.17 6.27 -20.52
N TRP A 203 13.07 7.16 -21.49
CA TRP A 203 14.21 7.83 -22.08
C TRP A 203 14.13 9.31 -21.75
N THR A 204 15.11 9.79 -20.98
CA THR A 204 15.18 11.19 -20.50
C THR A 204 16.44 11.84 -21.03
N ASN A 205 16.30 12.96 -21.68
CA ASN A 205 17.39 13.80 -22.16
C ASN A 205 17.33 15.15 -21.48
N THR A 206 18.44 15.62 -20.91
CA THR A 206 18.51 16.90 -20.21
C THR A 206 19.75 17.68 -20.60
N ALA A 207 19.62 19.01 -20.65
CA ALA A 207 20.71 19.94 -20.74
C ALA A 207 20.62 20.93 -19.57
N GLU A 208 21.59 20.93 -18.68
CA GLU A 208 21.72 21.80 -17.53
C GLU A 208 22.88 22.75 -17.71
N TYR A 209 22.64 24.03 -17.47
CA TYR A 209 23.67 25.04 -17.49
C TYR A 209 23.73 25.81 -16.17
N LYS A 210 24.92 25.76 -15.53
CA LYS A 210 25.20 26.45 -14.26
C LYS A 210 26.19 27.61 -14.55
N PHE A 211 25.84 28.79 -14.10
CA PHE A 211 26.71 29.95 -14.22
C PHE A 211 26.56 30.89 -13.04
N THR A 212 27.62 31.63 -12.76
CA THR A 212 27.68 32.62 -11.69
C THR A 212 28.00 34.00 -12.30
N VAL A 213 27.27 35.00 -11.83
CA VAL A 213 27.50 36.41 -12.22
C VAL A 213 27.87 37.20 -10.99
N ALA A 214 28.95 37.98 -11.09
CA ALA A 214 29.42 38.87 -9.99
C ALA A 214 29.63 38.11 -8.65
N ASP A 215 30.07 36.86 -8.71
CA ASP A 215 30.37 35.93 -7.58
C ASP A 215 29.23 35.64 -6.61
N ASP A 216 28.18 36.44 -6.61
CA ASP A 216 27.06 36.35 -5.65
C ASP A 216 25.75 35.84 -6.24
N HIS A 217 25.62 35.80 -7.57
CA HIS A 217 24.41 35.43 -8.28
C HIS A 217 24.61 34.09 -8.99
N HIS A 218 24.01 33.03 -8.46
CA HIS A 218 24.11 31.71 -9.03
C HIS A 218 22.82 31.33 -9.77
N PHE A 219 22.98 30.83 -10.98
CA PHE A 219 21.89 30.42 -11.84
C PHE A 219 22.07 28.95 -12.24
N THR A 220 20.99 28.20 -12.22
CA THR A 220 20.88 26.88 -12.85
C THR A 220 19.69 26.89 -13.80
N ALA A 221 19.91 26.63 -15.08
CA ALA A 221 18.87 26.48 -16.08
C ALA A 221 18.90 25.05 -16.61
N LEU A 222 17.76 24.39 -16.68
CA LEU A 222 17.60 23.04 -17.16
C LEU A 222 16.48 22.98 -18.18
N LEU A 223 16.74 22.31 -19.31
CA LEU A 223 15.76 21.89 -20.30
C LEU A 223 15.83 20.38 -20.43
N GLY A 224 14.69 19.74 -20.63
CA GLY A 224 14.62 18.31 -20.80
C GLY A 224 13.43 17.84 -21.61
N GLU A 225 13.57 16.64 -22.14
CA GLU A 225 12.50 15.85 -22.73
C GLU A 225 12.49 14.46 -22.14
N GLU A 226 11.33 13.85 -22.10
CA GLU A 226 11.15 12.49 -21.60
C GLU A 226 10.08 11.76 -22.38
N THR A 227 10.40 10.53 -22.76
CA THR A 227 9.45 9.60 -23.37
C THR A 227 9.34 8.37 -22.49
N ILE A 228 8.12 7.97 -22.18
CA ILE A 228 7.80 6.74 -21.46
C ILE A 228 6.94 5.85 -22.35
N TYR A 229 7.26 4.57 -22.39
CA TYR A 229 6.43 3.57 -23.05
C TYR A 229 6.29 2.35 -22.15
N GLY A 230 5.07 1.84 -22.01
CA GLY A 230 4.77 0.62 -21.27
C GLY A 230 3.94 -0.35 -22.10
N ASN A 231 4.22 -1.64 -21.90
CA ASN A 231 3.47 -2.75 -22.47
C ASN A 231 3.23 -3.80 -21.38
N ASN A 232 1.99 -4.22 -21.22
CA ASN A 232 1.59 -5.27 -20.30
C ASN A 232 0.77 -6.30 -21.07
N GLU A 233 1.24 -7.54 -21.07
CA GLU A 233 0.63 -8.68 -21.73
C GLU A 233 0.36 -9.75 -20.69
N ALA A 234 -0.86 -10.27 -20.65
CA ALA A 234 -1.22 -11.35 -19.75
C ALA A 234 -2.12 -12.37 -20.43
N PHE A 235 -1.95 -13.62 -20.04
CA PHE A 235 -2.77 -14.75 -20.48
C PHE A 235 -3.07 -15.64 -19.30
N ASN A 236 -4.28 -16.15 -19.21
CA ASN A 236 -4.64 -17.18 -18.25
C ASN A 236 -5.65 -18.17 -18.83
N ALA A 237 -5.56 -19.42 -18.37
CA ALA A 237 -6.48 -20.50 -18.71
C ALA A 237 -6.61 -21.47 -17.53
N ALA A 238 -7.75 -22.13 -17.43
CA ALA A 238 -7.98 -23.12 -16.40
C ALA A 238 -8.84 -24.28 -16.90
N THR A 239 -8.64 -25.44 -16.30
CA THR A 239 -9.40 -26.68 -16.57
C THR A 239 -9.83 -27.34 -15.26
N ASN A 240 -10.98 -27.99 -15.32
CA ASN A 240 -11.46 -28.91 -14.29
C ASN A 240 -11.27 -30.36 -14.73
N GLY A 241 -11.44 -31.29 -13.80
CA GLY A 241 -11.44 -32.72 -14.12
C GLY A 241 -10.05 -33.34 -14.28
N VAL A 242 -9.02 -32.72 -13.69
CA VAL A 242 -7.68 -33.34 -13.59
C VAL A 242 -7.72 -34.39 -12.48
N THR A 243 -7.36 -35.64 -12.80
CA THR A 243 -7.51 -36.78 -11.89
C THR A 243 -6.20 -37.35 -11.35
N ASN A 244 -5.06 -36.95 -11.90
CA ASN A 244 -3.75 -37.45 -11.53
C ASN A 244 -2.92 -36.35 -10.82
N SER A 245 -2.61 -36.59 -9.54
CA SER A 245 -1.80 -35.66 -8.71
C SER A 245 -0.35 -35.44 -9.20
N ASP A 246 0.19 -36.38 -10.01
CA ASP A 246 1.53 -36.24 -10.60
C ASP A 246 1.52 -35.47 -11.94
N LEU A 247 0.35 -35.25 -12.53
CA LEU A 247 0.16 -34.63 -13.85
C LEU A 247 -0.77 -33.40 -13.78
N LEU A 248 -0.46 -32.44 -12.92
CA LEU A 248 -1.25 -31.23 -12.73
C LEU A 248 -0.96 -30.19 -13.85
N TYR A 249 -1.40 -30.50 -15.07
CA TYR A 249 -1.28 -29.64 -16.24
C TYR A 249 -2.67 -29.31 -16.82
N ILE A 250 -2.81 -28.10 -17.39
CA ILE A 250 -4.04 -27.68 -18.08
C ILE A 250 -4.52 -28.72 -19.10
N SER A 251 -3.58 -29.34 -19.82
CA SER A 251 -3.88 -30.33 -20.86
C SER A 251 -4.46 -31.66 -20.34
N GLN A 252 -4.48 -31.88 -19.03
CA GLN A 252 -5.01 -33.09 -18.39
C GLN A 252 -6.47 -32.91 -17.90
N GLY A 253 -6.98 -31.67 -17.94
CA GLY A 253 -8.37 -31.40 -17.59
C GLY A 253 -9.33 -31.89 -18.66
N THR A 254 -10.51 -32.36 -18.22
CA THR A 254 -11.58 -32.85 -19.10
C THR A 254 -12.59 -31.77 -19.47
N GLU A 255 -12.61 -30.65 -18.73
CA GLU A 255 -13.55 -29.55 -18.92
C GLU A 255 -12.82 -28.19 -18.82
N ILE A 256 -13.22 -27.23 -19.66
CA ILE A 256 -12.74 -25.86 -19.56
C ILE A 256 -13.43 -25.20 -18.36
N ALA A 257 -12.65 -24.72 -17.39
CA ALA A 257 -13.21 -24.05 -16.21
C ALA A 257 -13.75 -22.66 -16.55
N TYR A 258 -13.07 -21.92 -17.41
CA TYR A 258 -13.51 -20.65 -18.00
C TYR A 258 -12.83 -20.40 -19.35
N ILE A 259 -13.44 -19.54 -20.16
CA ILE A 259 -12.86 -19.16 -21.46
C ILE A 259 -11.49 -18.52 -21.23
N PRO A 260 -10.42 -19.02 -21.86
CA PRO A 260 -9.09 -18.45 -21.74
C PRO A 260 -9.09 -16.94 -22.04
N LYS A 261 -8.43 -16.18 -21.18
CA LYS A 261 -8.35 -14.71 -21.31
C LYS A 261 -6.96 -14.30 -21.77
N TYR A 262 -6.91 -13.41 -22.73
CA TYR A 262 -5.71 -12.71 -23.15
C TYR A 262 -5.93 -11.22 -23.04
N THR A 263 -4.99 -10.50 -22.44
CA THR A 263 -5.03 -9.04 -22.31
C THR A 263 -3.74 -8.44 -22.80
N LEU A 264 -3.82 -7.35 -23.54
CA LEU A 264 -2.70 -6.56 -24.00
C LEU A 264 -3.02 -5.08 -23.74
N SER A 265 -2.17 -4.44 -22.98
CA SER A 265 -2.33 -3.04 -22.58
C SER A 265 -1.03 -2.29 -22.87
N LYS A 266 -1.15 -1.11 -23.50
CA LYS A 266 -0.03 -0.27 -23.89
C LYS A 266 -0.32 1.19 -23.58
N TYR A 267 0.69 1.89 -23.06
CA TYR A 267 0.60 3.32 -22.85
C TYR A 267 1.90 4.04 -23.24
N ALA A 268 1.78 5.30 -23.54
CA ALA A 268 2.91 6.17 -23.83
C ALA A 268 2.71 7.57 -23.23
N TYR A 269 3.82 8.18 -22.81
CA TYR A 269 3.90 9.59 -22.43
C TYR A 269 5.04 10.26 -23.17
N ASN A 270 4.80 11.51 -23.58
CA ASN A 270 5.84 12.39 -24.09
C ASN A 270 5.79 13.70 -23.33
N SER A 271 6.92 14.16 -22.86
CA SER A 271 7.01 15.32 -21.99
C SER A 271 8.17 16.22 -22.39
N VAL A 272 7.95 17.53 -22.28
CA VAL A 272 9.01 18.55 -22.41
C VAL A 272 8.96 19.44 -21.17
N PHE A 273 10.10 19.73 -20.57
CA PHE A 273 10.15 20.48 -19.33
C PHE A 273 11.36 21.41 -19.25
N GLY A 274 11.19 22.47 -18.46
CA GLY A 274 12.25 23.40 -18.16
C GLY A 274 12.18 23.87 -16.71
N ARG A 275 13.34 24.20 -16.15
CA ARG A 275 13.49 24.72 -14.78
C ARG A 275 14.58 25.78 -14.75
N VAL A 276 14.34 26.82 -13.98
CA VAL A 276 15.34 27.87 -13.65
C VAL A 276 15.41 28.00 -12.14
N GLU A 277 16.59 27.94 -11.60
CA GLU A 277 16.91 28.25 -10.20
C GLU A 277 17.83 29.43 -10.13
N TYR A 278 17.61 30.30 -9.17
CA TYR A 278 18.42 31.44 -8.86
C TYR A 278 18.65 31.54 -7.36
N ASP A 279 19.88 31.75 -6.96
CA ASP A 279 20.19 32.12 -5.60
C ASP A 279 21.08 33.38 -5.58
N TYR A 280 20.88 34.20 -4.56
CA TYR A 280 21.70 35.34 -4.25
C TYR A 280 22.38 35.17 -2.89
N GLN A 281 23.71 35.04 -2.90
CA GLN A 281 24.55 34.87 -1.71
C GLN A 281 24.14 33.69 -0.81
N GLU A 282 23.52 32.64 -1.35
CA GLU A 282 22.93 31.57 -0.58
C GLU A 282 21.91 32.05 0.48
N LYS A 283 21.32 33.23 0.30
CA LYS A 283 20.33 33.83 1.20
C LYS A 283 18.93 33.77 0.63
N TYR A 284 18.77 34.18 -0.62
CA TYR A 284 17.48 34.24 -1.29
C TYR A 284 17.51 33.28 -2.46
N PHE A 285 16.61 32.34 -2.43
CA PHE A 285 16.47 31.32 -3.47
C PHE A 285 15.11 31.50 -4.14
N VAL A 286 15.07 31.43 -5.45
CA VAL A 286 13.86 31.43 -6.25
C VAL A 286 14.01 30.36 -7.32
N ASP A 287 12.99 29.55 -7.50
CA ASP A 287 12.93 28.58 -8.58
C ASP A 287 11.59 28.63 -9.30
N GLY A 288 11.62 28.25 -10.58
CA GLY A 288 10.43 28.09 -11.40
C GLY A 288 10.60 26.94 -12.37
N SER A 289 9.55 26.17 -12.55
CA SER A 289 9.51 25.07 -13.51
C SER A 289 8.24 25.08 -14.34
N VAL A 290 8.33 24.56 -15.56
CA VAL A 290 7.20 24.29 -16.43
C VAL A 290 7.40 22.92 -17.08
N ARG A 291 6.33 22.15 -17.19
CA ARG A 291 6.31 20.84 -17.85
C ARG A 291 5.03 20.69 -18.66
N TYR A 292 5.17 20.28 -19.90
CA TYR A 292 4.07 19.86 -20.75
C TYR A 292 4.14 18.34 -20.86
N ASP A 293 3.06 17.66 -20.47
CA ASP A 293 2.91 16.19 -20.55
C ASP A 293 1.80 15.83 -21.53
N SER A 294 2.03 14.81 -22.35
CA SER A 294 1.04 14.22 -23.23
C SER A 294 0.96 12.72 -22.97
N SER A 295 -0.27 12.20 -22.78
CA SER A 295 -0.52 10.78 -22.46
C SER A 295 -1.48 10.14 -23.46
N SER A 296 -1.18 8.90 -23.87
CA SER A 296 -2.08 8.10 -24.73
C SER A 296 -3.34 7.63 -24.02
N ARG A 297 -3.45 7.79 -22.69
CA ARG A 297 -4.63 7.38 -21.90
C ARG A 297 -5.83 8.29 -22.07
N PHE A 298 -5.62 9.48 -22.60
CA PHE A 298 -6.67 10.47 -22.78
C PHE A 298 -7.11 10.61 -24.23
N GLY A 299 -8.31 11.16 -24.41
CA GLY A 299 -8.85 11.47 -25.73
C GLY A 299 -7.94 12.37 -26.55
N GLU A 300 -8.06 12.32 -27.87
CA GLU A 300 -7.11 12.96 -28.80
C GLU A 300 -6.93 14.46 -28.52
N ASP A 301 -8.01 15.17 -28.20
CA ASP A 301 -8.01 16.61 -27.92
C ASP A 301 -7.52 16.97 -26.51
N ASN A 302 -7.46 15.99 -25.58
CA ASN A 302 -7.18 16.21 -24.16
C ASN A 302 -5.90 15.50 -23.68
N ARG A 303 -5.08 14.99 -24.60
CA ARG A 303 -3.84 14.26 -24.26
C ARG A 303 -2.83 15.08 -23.48
N GLY A 304 -2.77 16.38 -23.79
CA GLY A 304 -1.77 17.30 -23.28
C GLY A 304 -2.24 18.12 -22.10
N ALA A 305 -1.35 18.29 -21.10
CA ALA A 305 -1.55 19.23 -20.01
C ALA A 305 -0.24 19.93 -19.64
N THR A 306 -0.36 21.17 -19.16
CA THR A 306 0.77 21.96 -18.72
C THR A 306 0.74 22.11 -17.20
N PHE A 307 1.83 21.78 -16.57
CA PHE A 307 2.05 21.91 -15.13
C PHE A 307 3.21 22.90 -14.87
N TRP A 308 3.15 23.61 -13.78
CA TRP A 308 4.18 24.60 -13.44
C TRP A 308 4.33 24.73 -11.93
N SER A 309 5.49 25.18 -11.49
CA SER A 309 5.73 25.52 -10.10
C SER A 309 6.60 26.75 -9.96
N VAL A 310 6.42 27.44 -8.83
CA VAL A 310 7.29 28.50 -8.37
C VAL A 310 7.57 28.31 -6.89
N GLY A 311 8.83 28.48 -6.51
CA GLY A 311 9.29 28.38 -5.13
C GLY A 311 10.17 29.56 -4.75
N ALA A 312 10.14 29.89 -3.46
CA ALA A 312 11.05 30.86 -2.87
C ALA A 312 11.49 30.41 -1.48
N MET A 313 12.75 30.60 -1.15
CA MET A 313 13.29 30.35 0.17
C MET A 313 14.17 31.49 0.62
N TRP A 314 13.99 31.90 1.87
CA TRP A 314 14.85 32.89 2.53
C TRP A 314 15.63 32.23 3.65
N ASN A 315 16.93 32.19 3.51
CA ASN A 315 17.84 31.70 4.54
C ASN A 315 18.23 32.86 5.49
N LEU A 316 17.44 33.03 6.55
CA LEU A 316 17.62 34.11 7.52
C LEU A 316 18.91 33.97 8.32
N SER A 317 19.41 32.72 8.49
CA SER A 317 20.67 32.51 9.23
C SER A 317 21.90 33.12 8.57
N LYS A 318 21.83 33.38 7.26
CA LYS A 318 22.89 34.09 6.50
C LYS A 318 22.82 35.63 6.63
N GLU A 319 21.75 36.18 7.24
CA GLU A 319 21.60 37.62 7.44
C GLU A 319 22.48 38.13 8.57
N HIS A 320 22.88 39.42 8.50
CA HIS A 320 23.79 40.04 9.47
C HIS A 320 23.31 39.92 10.92
N PHE A 321 21.99 40.00 11.14
CA PHE A 321 21.41 39.95 12.49
C PHE A 321 21.36 38.54 13.11
N LEU A 322 21.51 37.47 12.31
CA LEU A 322 21.56 36.08 12.79
C LEU A 322 22.90 35.39 12.57
N ARG A 323 23.78 35.90 11.72
CA ARG A 323 25.01 35.25 11.25
C ARG A 323 25.91 34.67 12.34
N ASN A 324 25.92 35.26 13.54
CA ASN A 324 26.74 34.80 14.68
C ASN A 324 25.88 34.43 15.91
N ASN A 325 24.59 34.14 15.69
CA ASN A 325 23.69 33.80 16.78
C ASN A 325 24.04 32.39 17.32
N ARG A 326 24.25 32.30 18.64
CA ARG A 326 24.60 31.03 19.30
C ARG A 326 23.38 30.10 19.49
N THR A 327 22.19 30.67 19.55
CA THR A 327 20.95 29.95 19.77
C THR A 327 20.37 29.45 18.44
N VAL A 328 20.27 30.33 17.45
CA VAL A 328 19.74 30.01 16.11
C VAL A 328 20.92 29.70 15.20
N SER A 329 21.14 28.44 14.89
CA SER A 329 22.25 28.00 14.03
C SER A 329 21.86 27.96 12.56
N ASP A 330 20.60 27.70 12.27
CA ASP A 330 20.00 27.80 10.95
C ASP A 330 18.54 28.22 11.09
N LEU A 331 18.05 29.05 10.15
CA LEU A 331 16.64 29.44 10.06
C LEU A 331 16.33 29.78 8.62
N SER A 332 15.36 29.07 8.05
CA SER A 332 14.87 29.31 6.71
C SER A 332 13.34 29.35 6.68
N LEU A 333 12.82 30.22 5.81
CA LEU A 333 11.40 30.29 5.45
C LEU A 333 11.26 29.89 4.00
N LYS A 334 10.23 29.10 3.69
CA LYS A 334 9.93 28.61 2.34
C LYS A 334 8.48 28.84 1.99
N LEU A 335 8.27 29.15 0.72
CA LEU A 335 6.96 29.29 0.10
C LEU A 335 7.02 28.61 -1.26
N SER A 336 6.08 27.75 -1.56
CA SER A 336 5.96 27.18 -2.90
C SER A 336 4.49 27.04 -3.32
N TYR A 337 4.25 27.25 -4.60
CA TYR A 337 3.00 26.90 -5.24
C TYR A 337 3.29 26.19 -6.56
N GLY A 338 2.58 25.11 -6.82
CA GLY A 338 2.72 24.36 -8.06
C GLY A 338 1.48 23.55 -8.40
N THR A 339 1.40 23.17 -9.67
CA THR A 339 0.37 22.28 -10.20
C THR A 339 0.99 20.97 -10.63
N GLN A 340 0.26 19.88 -10.49
CA GLN A 340 0.60 18.56 -11.00
C GLN A 340 -0.64 17.87 -11.54
N GLY A 341 -0.46 16.88 -12.42
CA GLY A 341 -1.53 16.08 -13.01
C GLY A 341 -1.51 14.65 -12.54
N ASN A 342 -2.67 14.03 -12.58
CA ASN A 342 -2.84 12.59 -12.42
C ASN A 342 -3.51 12.01 -13.66
N SER A 343 -3.00 10.85 -14.12
CA SER A 343 -3.51 10.09 -15.27
C SER A 343 -3.80 8.63 -14.87
N GLY A 344 -4.16 8.40 -13.61
CA GLY A 344 -4.40 7.08 -13.03
C GLY A 344 -5.73 6.45 -13.47
N ILE A 345 -5.90 6.27 -14.77
CA ILE A 345 -7.04 5.59 -15.42
C ILE A 345 -6.55 4.41 -16.24
N GLY A 346 -7.48 3.59 -16.72
CA GLY A 346 -7.17 2.50 -17.66
C GLY A 346 -6.54 3.03 -18.97
N ASP A 347 -5.74 2.19 -19.62
CA ASP A 347 -5.01 2.59 -20.83
C ASP A 347 -5.94 2.87 -22.03
N TYR A 348 -7.22 2.44 -21.94
CA TYR A 348 -8.21 2.51 -23.02
C TYR A 348 -9.58 3.07 -22.60
N ASP A 349 -9.69 3.70 -21.43
CA ASP A 349 -10.97 4.23 -20.91
C ASP A 349 -11.60 5.32 -21.80
N GLN A 350 -10.79 5.92 -22.68
CA GLN A 350 -11.28 6.88 -23.68
C GLN A 350 -12.00 6.20 -24.85
N TYR A 351 -11.84 4.87 -25.03
CA TYR A 351 -12.44 4.13 -26.16
C TYR A 351 -13.65 3.31 -25.73
N GLU A 352 -14.59 3.17 -26.66
CA GLU A 352 -15.64 2.16 -26.55
C GLU A 352 -15.01 0.76 -26.72
N VAL A 353 -15.32 -0.14 -25.78
CA VAL A 353 -14.80 -1.50 -25.77
C VAL A 353 -15.95 -2.49 -25.79
N ILE A 354 -15.90 -3.41 -26.74
CA ILE A 354 -16.79 -4.56 -26.81
C ILE A 354 -16.04 -5.83 -26.38
N ALA A 355 -16.73 -6.73 -25.71
CA ALA A 355 -16.18 -8.01 -25.27
C ALA A 355 -17.08 -9.16 -25.73
N ALA A 356 -16.48 -10.33 -25.97
CA ALA A 356 -17.23 -11.55 -26.24
C ALA A 356 -18.12 -11.89 -25.03
N SER A 357 -19.40 -12.11 -25.29
CA SER A 357 -20.35 -12.54 -24.25
C SER A 357 -20.10 -13.99 -23.86
N GLN A 358 -20.18 -14.30 -22.59
CA GLN A 358 -20.19 -15.68 -22.09
C GLN A 358 -21.51 -16.40 -22.42
N TYR A 359 -22.55 -15.63 -22.78
CA TYR A 359 -23.87 -16.16 -23.12
C TYR A 359 -24.13 -16.02 -24.60
N PRO A 360 -24.07 -17.11 -25.38
CA PRO A 360 -24.37 -17.07 -26.80
C PRO A 360 -25.84 -16.72 -27.01
N TYR A 361 -26.14 -15.92 -28.04
CA TYR A 361 -27.50 -15.63 -28.46
C TYR A 361 -27.97 -16.66 -29.48
N ASN A 362 -28.96 -17.45 -29.12
CA ASN A 362 -29.49 -18.51 -29.99
C ASN A 362 -28.43 -19.44 -30.58
N GLY A 363 -27.43 -19.84 -29.71
CA GLY A 363 -26.33 -20.71 -30.10
C GLY A 363 -25.22 -20.04 -30.91
N ASN A 364 -25.29 -18.75 -31.19
CA ASN A 364 -24.27 -17.99 -31.91
C ASN A 364 -23.44 -17.13 -30.97
N PRO A 365 -22.13 -16.91 -31.24
CA PRO A 365 -21.31 -15.99 -30.49
C PRO A 365 -21.96 -14.60 -30.40
N ALA A 366 -21.99 -14.02 -29.22
CA ALA A 366 -22.52 -12.69 -28.96
C ALA A 366 -21.43 -11.76 -28.43
N TRP A 367 -21.62 -10.46 -28.58
CA TRP A 367 -20.73 -9.41 -28.10
C TRP A 367 -21.51 -8.44 -27.24
N ASN A 368 -20.93 -8.04 -26.12
CA ASN A 368 -21.51 -7.07 -25.21
C ASN A 368 -20.65 -5.81 -25.18
N LEU A 369 -21.27 -4.67 -24.98
CA LEU A 369 -20.59 -3.45 -24.61
C LEU A 369 -19.93 -3.64 -23.23
N SER A 370 -18.61 -3.57 -23.17
CA SER A 370 -17.83 -3.69 -21.93
C SER A 370 -17.57 -2.33 -21.29
N SER A 371 -17.31 -1.32 -22.13
CA SER A 371 -17.17 0.08 -21.72
C SER A 371 -17.70 0.98 -22.83
N ALA A 372 -18.44 1.99 -22.47
CA ALA A 372 -18.92 2.99 -23.45
C ALA A 372 -17.82 3.97 -23.89
N GLY A 373 -16.69 3.97 -23.18
CA GLY A 373 -15.59 4.91 -23.43
C GLY A 373 -15.94 6.37 -23.14
N ASN A 374 -14.92 7.17 -22.90
CA ASN A 374 -15.10 8.62 -22.75
C ASN A 374 -13.97 9.39 -23.46
N PRO A 375 -14.16 9.84 -24.71
CA PRO A 375 -13.13 10.58 -25.44
C PRO A 375 -12.84 11.97 -24.87
N GLN A 376 -13.65 12.46 -23.93
CA GLN A 376 -13.46 13.76 -23.26
C GLN A 376 -12.57 13.66 -22.01
N LEU A 377 -12.12 12.46 -21.64
CA LEU A 377 -11.22 12.27 -20.51
C LEU A 377 -9.96 13.13 -20.65
N ALA A 378 -9.64 13.83 -19.57
CA ALA A 378 -8.51 14.72 -19.44
C ALA A 378 -7.75 14.47 -18.13
N TRP A 379 -6.63 15.17 -17.95
CA TRP A 379 -5.84 15.11 -16.73
C TRP A 379 -6.61 15.64 -15.52
N GLU A 380 -6.62 14.88 -14.43
CA GLU A 380 -6.95 15.40 -13.11
C GLU A 380 -5.87 16.39 -12.69
N GLN A 381 -6.26 17.53 -12.13
CA GLN A 381 -5.33 18.60 -11.74
C GLN A 381 -5.27 18.76 -10.23
N GLN A 382 -4.08 19.00 -9.73
CA GLN A 382 -3.87 19.29 -8.32
C GLN A 382 -2.95 20.50 -8.15
N GLY A 383 -3.47 21.53 -7.46
CA GLY A 383 -2.70 22.68 -7.04
C GLY A 383 -2.26 22.55 -5.58
N ILE A 384 -0.98 22.81 -5.28
CA ILE A 384 -0.40 22.66 -3.94
C ILE A 384 0.26 23.96 -3.53
N LEU A 385 -0.23 24.57 -2.45
CA LEU A 385 0.43 25.70 -1.76
C LEU A 385 1.09 25.16 -0.49
N THR A 386 2.37 25.45 -0.31
CA THR A 386 3.12 25.11 0.91
C THR A 386 3.80 26.36 1.46
N VAL A 387 3.64 26.59 2.76
CA VAL A 387 4.35 27.62 3.53
C VAL A 387 5.06 26.92 4.67
N GLY A 388 6.37 27.09 4.76
CA GLY A 388 7.16 26.35 5.74
C GLY A 388 8.25 27.17 6.39
N ALA A 389 8.68 26.69 7.54
CA ALA A 389 9.84 27.17 8.27
C ALA A 389 10.69 26.00 8.77
N SER A 390 12.00 26.14 8.70
CA SER A 390 12.93 25.19 9.30
C SER A 390 13.91 25.95 10.18
N ALA A 391 14.12 25.48 11.40
CA ALA A 391 15.05 26.07 12.35
C ALA A 391 15.95 25.02 12.99
N THR A 392 17.26 25.30 13.07
CA THR A 392 18.18 24.51 13.88
C THR A 392 18.66 25.36 15.05
N LEU A 393 18.35 24.91 16.25
CA LEU A 393 18.70 25.60 17.50
C LEU A 393 19.86 24.88 18.20
N TRP A 394 20.82 25.70 18.74
CA TRP A 394 21.99 25.21 19.46
C TRP A 394 22.81 24.16 18.71
N ARG A 395 22.67 24.02 17.39
CA ARG A 395 23.23 22.95 16.52
C ARG A 395 22.81 21.56 16.94
N LYS A 396 21.70 21.42 17.64
CA LYS A 396 21.22 20.15 18.23
C LYS A 396 19.78 19.86 17.92
N LEU A 397 18.94 20.85 17.92
CA LEU A 397 17.50 20.71 17.71
C LEU A 397 17.13 21.28 16.35
N THR A 398 16.71 20.41 15.44
CA THR A 398 16.13 20.82 14.15
C THR A 398 14.62 20.63 14.21
N LEU A 399 13.90 21.70 13.91
CA LEU A 399 12.44 21.75 13.83
C LEU A 399 12.03 22.22 12.44
N GLY A 400 11.19 21.45 11.75
CA GLY A 400 10.52 21.83 10.51
C GLY A 400 9.02 21.91 10.73
N VAL A 401 8.38 22.94 10.18
CA VAL A 401 6.92 23.10 10.21
C VAL A 401 6.49 23.53 8.82
N ASP A 402 5.61 22.76 8.19
CA ASP A 402 5.05 23.02 6.88
C ASP A 402 3.52 23.02 6.96
N TRP A 403 2.91 24.15 6.65
CA TRP A 403 1.49 24.22 6.37
C TRP A 403 1.26 24.05 4.88
N TYR A 404 0.26 23.23 4.52
CA TYR A 404 -0.08 23.01 3.11
C TYR A 404 -1.59 23.10 2.87
N ARG A 405 -1.93 23.49 1.64
CA ARG A 405 -3.27 23.35 1.07
C ARG A 405 -3.14 22.76 -0.31
N ARG A 406 -3.74 21.60 -0.48
CA ARG A 406 -3.80 20.84 -1.72
C ARG A 406 -5.22 20.82 -2.22
N GLN A 407 -5.47 21.32 -3.43
CA GLN A 407 -6.76 21.31 -4.09
C GLN A 407 -6.67 20.43 -5.32
N THR A 408 -7.47 19.37 -5.36
CA THR A 408 -7.63 18.51 -6.53
C THR A 408 -8.93 18.89 -7.22
N THR A 409 -8.90 19.08 -8.53
CA THR A 409 -10.06 19.39 -9.41
C THR A 409 -10.07 18.42 -10.55
N ASP A 410 -11.22 18.31 -11.23
CA ASP A 410 -11.40 17.41 -12.35
C ASP A 410 -11.02 15.95 -12.00
N MET A 411 -11.44 15.50 -10.81
CA MET A 411 -11.11 14.18 -10.29
C MET A 411 -11.61 13.10 -11.24
N LEU A 412 -10.77 12.11 -11.50
CA LEU A 412 -11.11 10.95 -12.32
C LEU A 412 -11.94 9.97 -11.48
N MET A 413 -13.26 10.08 -11.57
CA MET A 413 -14.20 9.31 -10.75
C MET A 413 -15.22 8.55 -11.62
N PRO A 414 -15.68 7.36 -11.16
CA PRO A 414 -16.78 6.66 -11.80
C PRO A 414 -18.09 7.42 -11.58
N LYS A 415 -18.67 7.93 -12.65
CA LYS A 415 -20.01 8.54 -12.65
C LYS A 415 -21.06 7.46 -12.87
N PRO A 416 -22.08 7.33 -12.00
CA PRO A 416 -23.19 6.43 -12.24
C PRO A 416 -23.95 6.79 -13.53
N MET A 417 -24.27 5.77 -14.32
CA MET A 417 -24.97 5.93 -15.58
C MET A 417 -26.39 5.34 -15.50
N ALA A 418 -27.30 5.89 -16.29
CA ALA A 418 -28.65 5.33 -16.40
C ALA A 418 -28.56 3.90 -16.96
N PRO A 419 -29.37 2.92 -16.48
CA PRO A 419 -29.36 1.54 -16.99
C PRO A 419 -29.57 1.45 -18.50
N SER A 420 -30.25 2.43 -19.10
CA SER A 420 -30.47 2.53 -20.55
C SER A 420 -29.21 2.80 -21.37
N SER A 421 -28.11 3.21 -20.74
CA SER A 421 -26.82 3.40 -21.42
C SER A 421 -26.07 2.08 -21.68
N GLY A 422 -26.52 0.98 -21.07
CA GLY A 422 -25.86 -0.32 -21.18
C GLY A 422 -24.62 -0.51 -20.29
N VAL A 423 -24.24 0.51 -19.54
CA VAL A 423 -23.14 0.46 -18.56
C VAL A 423 -23.59 1.04 -17.21
N SER A 424 -23.04 0.52 -16.11
CA SER A 424 -23.41 0.97 -14.76
C SER A 424 -22.71 2.27 -14.37
N SER A 425 -21.50 2.47 -14.85
CA SER A 425 -20.70 3.67 -14.58
C SER A 425 -19.71 3.94 -15.70
N LEU A 426 -19.22 5.17 -15.77
CA LEU A 426 -18.21 5.60 -16.72
C LEU A 426 -17.27 6.59 -16.03
N ILE A 427 -15.96 6.49 -16.28
CA ILE A 427 -14.98 7.44 -15.72
C ILE A 427 -15.15 8.81 -16.37
N TRP A 428 -15.21 9.85 -15.53
CA TRP A 428 -15.32 11.25 -15.92
C TRP A 428 -14.39 12.13 -15.08
N ASN A 429 -14.01 13.28 -15.63
CA ASN A 429 -13.35 14.36 -14.88
C ASN A 429 -14.41 15.14 -14.11
N ILE A 430 -14.69 14.74 -12.88
CA ILE A 430 -15.80 15.28 -12.08
C ILE A 430 -15.42 15.32 -10.61
N GLY A 431 -15.99 16.30 -9.91
CA GLY A 431 -15.72 16.45 -8.49
C GLY A 431 -14.40 17.15 -8.18
N ALA A 432 -14.32 17.58 -6.95
CA ALA A 432 -13.14 18.24 -6.41
C ALA A 432 -12.94 17.91 -4.94
N MET A 433 -11.67 17.88 -4.49
CA MET A 433 -11.29 17.54 -3.12
C MET A 433 -10.20 18.49 -2.63
N ARG A 434 -10.23 18.79 -1.34
CA ARG A 434 -9.23 19.62 -0.68
C ARG A 434 -8.63 18.89 0.53
N ASN A 435 -7.31 18.93 0.62
CA ASN A 435 -6.56 18.56 1.80
C ASN A 435 -5.85 19.80 2.36
N THR A 436 -6.03 20.08 3.64
CA THR A 436 -5.34 21.18 4.33
C THR A 436 -4.74 20.62 5.60
N GLY A 437 -3.45 20.88 5.83
CA GLY A 437 -2.77 20.28 6.96
C GLY A 437 -1.51 20.98 7.39
N VAL A 438 -0.90 20.38 8.40
CA VAL A 438 0.37 20.81 8.98
C VAL A 438 1.25 19.60 9.19
N ASP A 439 2.47 19.65 8.67
CA ASP A 439 3.53 18.69 8.92
C ASP A 439 4.55 19.27 9.87
N VAL A 440 4.88 18.54 10.92
CA VAL A 440 5.95 18.92 11.86
C VAL A 440 6.99 17.82 11.90
N THR A 441 8.26 18.19 11.76
CA THR A 441 9.41 17.29 11.93
C THR A 441 10.30 17.83 13.04
N LEU A 442 10.75 16.94 13.91
CA LEU A 442 11.65 17.28 15.02
C LEU A 442 12.80 16.28 15.06
N ASN A 443 14.02 16.79 15.17
CA ASN A 443 15.22 15.99 15.37
C ASN A 443 16.07 16.66 16.46
N TYR A 444 16.37 15.93 17.55
CA TYR A 444 17.09 16.48 18.68
C TYR A 444 18.25 15.58 19.13
N ASP A 445 19.47 16.07 18.93
CA ASP A 445 20.69 15.49 19.46
C ASP A 445 20.87 15.89 20.93
N ILE A 446 20.27 15.09 21.82
CA ILE A 446 20.30 15.36 23.29
C ILE A 446 21.73 15.34 23.80
N PHE A 447 22.45 14.26 23.45
CA PHE A 447 23.86 14.10 23.76
C PHE A 447 24.62 13.64 22.52
N ALA A 448 25.76 14.27 22.26
CA ALA A 448 26.71 13.89 21.23
C ALA A 448 28.12 14.14 21.78
N ASN A 449 28.73 13.11 22.37
CA ASN A 449 30.09 13.14 22.87
C ASN A 449 30.83 11.82 22.49
N LYS A 450 32.06 11.64 22.96
CA LYS A 450 32.90 10.51 22.59
C LYS A 450 32.30 9.15 22.95
N ASP A 451 31.56 9.05 24.06
CA ASP A 451 31.05 7.78 24.59
C ASP A 451 29.55 7.63 24.36
N TRP A 452 28.81 8.73 24.27
CA TRP A 452 27.36 8.75 24.17
C TRP A 452 26.88 9.54 22.96
N TYR A 453 25.95 8.93 22.23
CA TYR A 453 25.10 9.62 21.28
C TYR A 453 23.64 9.29 21.61
N VAL A 454 22.84 10.29 21.87
CA VAL A 454 21.41 10.14 22.15
C VAL A 454 20.65 11.12 21.27
N ASN A 455 19.85 10.60 20.36
CA ASN A 455 19.03 11.34 19.46
C ASN A 455 17.56 10.97 19.67
N PHE A 456 16.70 11.96 19.68
CA PHE A 456 15.25 11.83 19.62
C PHE A 456 14.74 12.43 18.32
N HIS A 457 13.87 11.72 17.61
CA HIS A 457 13.20 12.23 16.41
C HIS A 457 11.70 12.00 16.50
N ALA A 458 10.94 12.92 15.92
CA ALA A 458 9.48 12.84 15.87
C ALA A 458 8.93 13.46 14.61
N THR A 459 7.81 12.94 14.14
CA THR A 459 6.99 13.50 13.08
C THR A 459 5.55 13.60 13.56
N PHE A 460 4.86 14.64 13.14
CA PHE A 460 3.45 14.86 13.37
C PHE A 460 2.82 15.38 12.10
N ASN A 461 1.70 14.80 11.70
CA ASN A 461 0.87 15.27 10.60
C ASN A 461 -0.55 15.51 11.11
N TYR A 462 -1.10 16.65 10.75
CA TYR A 462 -2.53 16.94 10.79
C TYR A 462 -3.02 17.12 9.36
N ASN A 463 -4.04 16.39 8.94
CA ASN A 463 -4.64 16.53 7.61
C ASN A 463 -6.16 16.58 7.71
N LYS A 464 -6.76 17.62 7.16
CA LYS A 464 -8.21 17.71 6.96
C LYS A 464 -8.53 17.48 5.50
N ASN A 465 -9.09 16.30 5.22
CA ASN A 465 -9.63 15.94 3.90
C ASN A 465 -11.07 16.40 3.79
N GLN A 466 -11.45 17.02 2.67
CA GLN A 466 -12.83 17.45 2.40
C GLN A 466 -13.13 17.31 0.90
N LEU A 467 -14.21 16.63 0.58
CA LEU A 467 -14.83 16.68 -0.73
C LEU A 467 -15.48 18.05 -0.91
N THR A 468 -15.15 18.78 -1.97
CA THR A 468 -15.66 20.14 -2.20
C THR A 468 -16.71 20.20 -3.30
N GLU A 469 -16.74 19.22 -4.21
CA GLU A 469 -17.68 19.13 -5.33
C GLU A 469 -17.86 17.68 -5.76
N LEU A 470 -19.06 17.32 -6.21
CA LEU A 470 -19.41 16.06 -6.85
C LEU A 470 -19.68 16.25 -8.35
N TRP A 471 -20.13 15.22 -9.04
CA TRP A 471 -20.33 15.19 -10.51
C TRP A 471 -21.47 16.05 -11.03
N GLU A 472 -22.38 16.51 -10.17
CA GLU A 472 -23.45 17.44 -10.56
C GLU A 472 -23.40 18.69 -9.70
N PRO A 473 -23.49 19.89 -10.31
CA PRO A 473 -23.51 21.13 -9.55
C PRO A 473 -24.69 21.13 -8.54
N GLY A 474 -24.37 21.35 -7.28
CA GLY A 474 -25.34 21.37 -6.18
C GLY A 474 -25.70 20.00 -5.61
N LEU A 475 -25.20 18.90 -6.15
CA LEU A 475 -25.30 17.59 -5.53
C LEU A 475 -24.47 17.59 -4.24
N LYS A 476 -25.09 17.26 -3.12
CA LYS A 476 -24.43 17.30 -1.80
C LYS A 476 -23.98 15.94 -1.32
N GLU A 477 -24.62 14.88 -1.77
CA GLU A 477 -24.34 13.51 -1.34
C GLU A 477 -24.59 12.50 -2.46
N SER A 478 -23.94 11.36 -2.38
CA SER A 478 -24.13 10.25 -3.30
C SER A 478 -23.88 8.92 -2.64
N THR A 479 -24.74 7.98 -2.95
CA THR A 479 -24.70 6.59 -2.47
C THR A 479 -23.78 5.68 -3.29
N THR A 480 -22.91 6.22 -4.12
CA THR A 480 -21.95 5.43 -4.89
C THR A 480 -20.78 5.03 -4.01
N GLY A 481 -20.97 4.00 -3.23
CA GLY A 481 -19.95 3.40 -2.41
C GLY A 481 -20.17 1.90 -2.30
N ASP A 482 -19.47 1.29 -1.38
CA ASP A 482 -19.63 -0.12 -0.96
C ASP A 482 -20.87 -0.38 -0.09
N GLY A 483 -21.76 0.60 0.04
CA GLY A 483 -22.94 0.56 0.90
C GLY A 483 -22.67 1.00 2.34
N LEU A 484 -21.44 1.34 2.70
CA LEU A 484 -21.04 1.79 4.03
C LEU A 484 -20.42 3.19 4.03
N THR A 485 -19.87 3.62 2.89
CA THR A 485 -19.30 4.96 2.71
C THR A 485 -20.02 5.71 1.61
N TYR A 486 -20.29 6.98 1.85
CA TYR A 486 -20.91 7.88 0.88
C TYR A 486 -20.01 9.07 0.59
N TYR A 487 -20.14 9.61 -0.61
CA TYR A 487 -19.52 10.88 -0.94
C TYR A 487 -20.42 12.02 -0.48
N VAL A 488 -19.99 12.77 0.52
CA VAL A 488 -20.73 13.90 1.08
C VAL A 488 -19.89 15.17 0.97
N VAL A 489 -20.41 16.20 0.30
CA VAL A 489 -19.71 17.49 0.17
C VAL A 489 -19.47 18.12 1.54
N GLY A 490 -18.24 18.51 1.79
CA GLY A 490 -17.79 19.05 3.08
C GLY A 490 -17.19 18.01 4.04
N LYS A 491 -17.35 16.73 3.77
CA LYS A 491 -16.83 15.60 4.54
C LYS A 491 -15.61 14.96 3.89
N PRO A 492 -14.88 14.09 4.60
CA PRO A 492 -13.84 13.26 4.00
C PRO A 492 -14.38 12.34 2.91
N VAL A 493 -13.50 11.94 1.98
CA VAL A 493 -13.89 11.08 0.87
C VAL A 493 -14.35 9.68 1.28
N ASN A 494 -13.92 9.20 2.45
CA ASN A 494 -14.31 7.92 3.02
C ASN A 494 -15.16 8.10 4.29
N GLU A 495 -16.19 8.92 4.21
CA GLU A 495 -17.14 9.12 5.32
C GLU A 495 -18.06 7.90 5.44
N PHE A 496 -18.19 7.38 6.68
CA PHE A 496 -19.12 6.30 6.95
C PHE A 496 -20.56 6.84 7.05
N TYR A 497 -21.42 6.24 6.25
CA TYR A 497 -22.81 6.61 6.13
C TYR A 497 -23.64 5.33 6.10
N THR A 498 -24.22 4.95 7.21
CA THR A 498 -24.97 3.70 7.36
C THR A 498 -26.04 3.83 8.44
N LYS A 499 -26.79 2.77 8.68
CA LYS A 499 -27.85 2.74 9.68
C LYS A 499 -27.29 2.94 11.08
N GLU A 500 -27.86 3.92 11.81
CA GLU A 500 -27.42 4.23 13.16
C GLU A 500 -28.04 3.24 14.17
N TRP A 501 -27.18 2.48 14.82
CA TRP A 501 -27.53 1.59 15.93
C TRP A 501 -27.93 2.37 17.16
N ARG A 502 -29.11 2.06 17.74
CA ARG A 502 -29.68 2.71 18.95
C ARG A 502 -29.65 1.80 20.16
N GLY A 503 -29.06 0.63 20.08
CA GLY A 503 -28.94 -0.34 21.14
C GLY A 503 -29.98 -1.45 21.08
N VAL A 504 -30.13 -2.15 22.17
CA VAL A 504 -31.10 -3.25 22.38
C VAL A 504 -32.23 -2.75 23.26
N ASN A 505 -33.46 -3.03 22.90
CA ASN A 505 -34.62 -2.76 23.74
C ASN A 505 -34.53 -3.60 25.03
N PRO A 506 -34.41 -2.99 26.22
CA PRO A 506 -34.22 -3.75 27.45
C PRO A 506 -35.44 -4.61 27.86
N ASP A 507 -36.62 -4.27 27.36
CA ASP A 507 -37.87 -5.00 27.73
C ASP A 507 -38.12 -6.19 26.80
N THR A 508 -37.75 -6.07 25.51
CA THR A 508 -38.07 -7.09 24.48
C THR A 508 -36.84 -7.81 23.90
N GLY A 509 -35.62 -7.26 24.06
CA GLY A 509 -34.41 -7.79 23.51
C GLY A 509 -34.25 -7.54 22.00
N GLU A 510 -35.11 -6.71 21.41
CA GLU A 510 -35.07 -6.36 19.99
C GLU A 510 -33.95 -5.35 19.68
N PRO A 511 -33.25 -5.51 18.53
CA PRO A 511 -32.34 -4.49 18.06
C PRO A 511 -33.09 -3.23 17.64
N GLN A 512 -32.47 -2.07 17.81
CA GLN A 512 -33.07 -0.78 17.53
C GLN A 512 -32.16 0.10 16.67
N TRP A 513 -32.77 0.78 15.69
CA TRP A 513 -32.09 1.73 14.78
C TRP A 513 -32.88 3.04 14.68
N THR A 514 -32.22 4.07 14.18
CA THR A 514 -32.85 5.35 13.88
C THR A 514 -33.76 5.22 12.66
N ALA A 515 -35.03 5.60 12.83
CA ALA A 515 -36.05 5.70 11.77
C ALA A 515 -36.15 7.12 11.20
N GLU A 516 -36.90 7.27 10.12
CA GLU A 516 -37.22 8.57 9.52
C GLU A 516 -37.85 9.51 10.58
N GLY A 517 -37.43 10.78 10.55
CA GLY A 517 -37.87 11.77 11.55
C GLY A 517 -37.21 11.65 12.92
N GLY A 518 -36.17 10.80 13.10
CA GLY A 518 -35.40 10.63 14.33
C GLY A 518 -36.09 9.71 15.36
N GLY A 519 -37.12 8.98 14.96
CA GLY A 519 -37.76 7.92 15.77
C GLY A 519 -36.87 6.67 15.89
N ILE A 520 -37.36 5.66 16.61
CA ILE A 520 -36.70 4.35 16.73
C ILE A 520 -37.55 3.31 16.02
N THR A 521 -36.89 2.43 15.26
CA THR A 521 -37.48 1.24 14.63
C THR A 521 -36.73 -0.02 15.05
N THR A 522 -37.42 -1.16 15.07
CA THR A 522 -36.86 -2.51 15.21
C THR A 522 -36.76 -3.24 13.88
N ASP A 523 -37.27 -2.62 12.80
CA ASP A 523 -37.14 -3.14 11.42
C ASP A 523 -35.96 -2.46 10.72
N TYR A 524 -34.92 -3.25 10.42
CA TYR A 524 -33.71 -2.77 9.72
C TYR A 524 -34.01 -2.14 8.35
N ASN A 525 -35.02 -2.59 7.64
CA ASN A 525 -35.39 -2.04 6.32
C ASN A 525 -36.08 -0.67 6.41
N GLN A 526 -36.62 -0.32 7.57
CA GLN A 526 -37.22 1.01 7.84
C GLN A 526 -36.20 1.96 8.50
N ALA A 527 -35.04 1.47 8.86
CA ALA A 527 -33.97 2.29 9.37
C ALA A 527 -33.37 3.16 8.26
N ILE A 528 -33.04 4.39 8.60
CA ILE A 528 -32.39 5.33 7.69
C ILE A 528 -30.87 5.29 7.82
N ASP A 529 -30.18 5.51 6.71
CA ASP A 529 -28.74 5.75 6.72
C ASP A 529 -28.48 7.18 7.21
N VAL A 530 -27.48 7.35 8.06
CA VAL A 530 -27.08 8.64 8.61
C VAL A 530 -25.58 8.85 8.48
N ASP A 531 -25.19 10.10 8.39
CA ASP A 531 -23.79 10.51 8.50
C ASP A 531 -23.30 10.27 9.93
N LEU A 532 -22.28 9.43 10.08
CA LEU A 532 -21.75 9.08 11.40
C LEU A 532 -20.68 10.05 11.89
N ASP A 533 -20.25 11.01 11.07
CA ASP A 533 -19.09 11.89 11.34
C ASP A 533 -17.81 11.09 11.67
N LYS A 534 -17.64 9.98 10.97
CA LYS A 534 -16.54 9.03 11.12
C LYS A 534 -15.94 8.70 9.77
N SER A 535 -14.62 8.60 9.68
CA SER A 535 -13.91 8.28 8.44
C SER A 535 -12.76 7.31 8.70
N SER A 536 -12.40 6.51 7.70
CA SER A 536 -11.19 5.68 7.76
C SER A 536 -9.89 6.50 7.60
N ILE A 537 -9.98 7.74 7.14
CA ILE A 537 -8.82 8.63 6.98
C ILE A 537 -8.46 9.26 8.33
N PRO A 538 -7.28 8.94 8.90
CA PRO A 538 -6.87 9.53 10.17
C PRO A 538 -6.59 11.03 10.01
N PRO A 539 -7.23 11.92 10.79
CA PRO A 539 -6.88 13.33 10.79
C PRO A 539 -5.52 13.60 11.46
N TYR A 540 -5.07 12.72 12.34
CA TYR A 540 -3.79 12.84 13.03
C TYR A 540 -2.96 11.59 12.84
N SER A 541 -1.69 11.76 12.49
CA SER A 541 -0.73 10.67 12.39
C SER A 541 0.69 11.14 12.70
N GLY A 542 1.56 10.20 13.01
CA GLY A 542 2.94 10.53 13.25
C GLY A 542 3.77 9.34 13.73
N GLY A 543 4.99 9.66 14.09
CA GLY A 543 5.92 8.69 14.68
C GLY A 543 6.92 9.41 15.58
N PHE A 544 7.54 8.66 16.46
CA PHE A 544 8.67 9.12 17.24
C PHE A 544 9.64 7.98 17.53
N GLY A 545 10.90 8.32 17.76
CA GLY A 545 11.89 7.31 18.04
C GLY A 545 13.12 7.84 18.74
N PHE A 546 13.92 6.89 19.19
CA PHE A 546 15.17 7.13 19.91
C PHE A 546 16.30 6.33 19.28
N ASN A 547 17.44 6.99 19.10
CA ASN A 547 18.70 6.36 18.76
C ASN A 547 19.69 6.62 19.90
N VAL A 548 20.12 5.56 20.57
CA VAL A 548 21.08 5.64 21.66
C VAL A 548 22.31 4.80 21.30
N MET A 549 23.47 5.40 21.37
CA MET A 549 24.75 4.69 21.24
C MET A 549 25.62 4.94 22.46
N TRP A 550 26.16 3.87 23.01
CA TRP A 550 27.06 3.93 24.13
C TRP A 550 28.19 2.90 23.98
N LYS A 551 29.43 3.38 23.79
CA LYS A 551 30.64 2.53 23.71
C LYS A 551 30.46 1.29 22.80
N GLY A 552 29.84 1.43 21.66
CA GLY A 552 29.56 0.37 20.68
C GLY A 552 28.27 -0.37 20.89
N ILE A 553 27.54 -0.18 22.00
CA ILE A 553 26.16 -0.65 22.16
C ILE A 553 25.23 0.37 21.53
N GLY A 554 24.36 -0.08 20.63
CA GLY A 554 23.33 0.74 19.99
C GLY A 554 21.94 0.24 20.36
N LEU A 555 21.02 1.18 20.65
CA LEU A 555 19.59 0.94 20.80
C LEU A 555 18.86 1.89 19.85
N THR A 556 18.01 1.34 18.99
CA THR A 556 17.05 2.08 18.19
C THR A 556 15.65 1.63 18.55
N ALA A 557 14.71 2.56 18.74
CA ALA A 557 13.30 2.25 18.97
C ALA A 557 12.44 3.27 18.23
N ASP A 558 11.54 2.78 17.37
CA ASP A 558 10.69 3.61 16.53
C ASP A 558 9.21 3.24 16.74
N PHE A 559 8.41 4.26 16.99
CA PHE A 559 6.97 4.18 17.19
C PHE A 559 6.23 4.85 16.04
N ALA A 560 5.08 4.29 15.67
CA ALA A 560 4.11 4.94 14.79
C ALA A 560 2.74 4.97 15.47
N TRP A 561 1.97 6.01 15.17
CA TRP A 561 0.63 6.18 15.74
C TRP A 561 -0.30 6.88 14.75
N THR A 562 -1.58 6.57 14.85
CA THR A 562 -2.67 7.31 14.20
C THR A 562 -3.78 7.54 15.21
N ALA A 563 -4.55 8.62 15.03
CA ALA A 563 -5.70 8.91 15.87
C ALA A 563 -6.86 9.50 15.06
N GLY A 564 -8.07 9.10 15.44
CA GLY A 564 -9.33 9.57 14.84
C GLY A 564 -9.66 8.87 13.52
N ALA A 565 -9.05 7.72 13.21
CA ALA A 565 -9.48 6.85 12.13
C ALA A 565 -10.47 5.81 12.65
N TYR A 566 -11.44 5.45 11.82
CA TYR A 566 -12.44 4.42 12.10
C TYR A 566 -12.36 3.31 11.05
N ALA A 567 -12.77 2.12 11.43
CA ALA A 567 -12.87 0.99 10.51
C ALA A 567 -14.07 0.12 10.84
N LEU A 568 -14.63 -0.54 9.81
CA LEU A 568 -15.63 -1.57 9.98
C LEU A 568 -14.97 -2.83 10.54
N ASN A 569 -15.36 -3.26 11.73
CA ASN A 569 -14.95 -4.53 12.31
C ASN A 569 -15.85 -5.67 11.78
N ASN A 570 -15.52 -6.17 10.61
CA ASN A 570 -16.29 -7.22 9.99
C ASN A 570 -16.07 -8.60 10.64
N THR A 571 -14.94 -8.81 11.29
CA THR A 571 -14.71 -10.02 12.11
C THR A 571 -15.73 -10.10 13.24
N LEU A 572 -16.07 -8.97 13.86
CA LEU A 572 -17.07 -8.90 14.92
C LEU A 572 -18.48 -9.23 14.41
N PHE A 573 -18.82 -8.83 13.19
CA PHE A 573 -20.10 -9.21 12.56
C PHE A 573 -20.33 -10.72 12.55
N PHE A 574 -19.29 -11.50 12.30
CA PHE A 574 -19.38 -12.98 12.31
C PHE A 574 -19.22 -13.58 13.69
N THR A 575 -18.30 -13.06 14.52
CA THR A 575 -17.90 -13.67 15.80
C THR A 575 -18.70 -13.20 17.01
N ALA A 576 -19.46 -12.12 16.88
CA ALA A 576 -20.36 -11.64 17.92
C ALA A 576 -21.84 -11.65 17.48
N ASN A 577 -22.15 -12.50 16.49
CA ASN A 577 -23.51 -12.66 16.01
C ASN A 577 -24.22 -13.76 16.81
N THR A 578 -25.06 -13.34 17.73
CA THR A 578 -25.76 -14.24 18.67
C THR A 578 -26.96 -14.97 18.06
N TYR A 579 -27.32 -14.67 16.82
CA TYR A 579 -28.40 -15.33 16.10
C TYR A 579 -28.16 -16.85 15.97
N SER A 580 -29.15 -17.64 16.32
CA SER A 580 -29.05 -19.11 16.34
C SER A 580 -28.61 -19.73 14.99
N GLY A 581 -28.96 -19.09 13.87
CA GLY A 581 -28.54 -19.47 12.52
C GLY A 581 -27.07 -19.20 12.21
N ARG A 582 -26.38 -18.41 13.03
CA ARG A 582 -24.94 -18.08 12.89
C ARG A 582 -24.06 -18.70 13.98
N MET A 583 -24.62 -19.40 14.95
CA MET A 583 -23.90 -20.05 16.06
C MET A 583 -22.98 -21.21 15.64
N TRP A 584 -22.98 -21.57 14.38
CA TRP A 584 -22.02 -22.52 13.83
C TRP A 584 -20.61 -21.94 13.66
N TYR A 585 -20.48 -20.62 13.67
CA TYR A 585 -19.16 -19.96 13.72
C TYR A 585 -18.65 -19.93 15.17
N ASN A 586 -17.31 -19.87 15.29
CA ASN A 586 -16.67 -19.54 16.57
C ASN A 586 -17.15 -18.16 17.03
N GLN A 587 -17.43 -18.03 18.30
CA GLN A 587 -17.95 -16.79 18.88
C GLN A 587 -16.90 -16.11 19.74
N SER A 588 -16.84 -14.79 19.66
CA SER A 588 -16.10 -13.94 20.58
C SER A 588 -16.72 -13.98 21.97
N GLU A 589 -15.90 -13.79 23.00
CA GLU A 589 -16.38 -13.64 24.38
C GLU A 589 -17.38 -12.49 24.54
N GLN A 590 -17.30 -11.47 23.70
CA GLN A 590 -18.25 -10.35 23.67
C GLN A 590 -19.70 -10.80 23.41
N ALA A 591 -19.89 -11.87 22.62
CA ALA A 591 -21.22 -12.44 22.34
C ALA A 591 -21.95 -12.93 23.59
N LEU A 592 -21.28 -13.10 24.73
CA LEU A 592 -21.91 -13.46 26.00
C LEU A 592 -22.76 -12.33 26.61
N ASP A 593 -22.52 -11.08 26.16
CA ASP A 593 -23.28 -9.89 26.57
C ASP A 593 -24.53 -9.70 25.69
N TYR A 594 -25.34 -10.74 25.56
CA TYR A 594 -26.61 -10.72 24.85
C TYR A 594 -27.82 -10.68 25.80
N TRP A 595 -28.91 -10.12 25.31
CA TRP A 595 -30.15 -10.01 26.10
C TRP A 595 -30.78 -11.38 26.40
N LYS A 596 -31.16 -11.62 27.67
CA LYS A 596 -31.70 -12.90 28.18
C LYS A 596 -33.09 -12.77 28.79
N LYS A 597 -33.40 -11.62 29.37
CA LYS A 597 -34.69 -11.37 30.08
C LYS A 597 -35.01 -9.88 30.14
N PRO A 598 -36.29 -9.52 30.28
CA PRO A 598 -36.72 -8.15 30.48
C PRO A 598 -35.95 -7.45 31.60
N GLY A 599 -35.47 -6.23 31.30
CA GLY A 599 -34.64 -5.40 32.17
C GLY A 599 -33.15 -5.55 31.97
N ASP A 600 -32.69 -6.48 31.12
CA ASP A 600 -31.27 -6.58 30.78
C ASP A 600 -30.84 -5.44 29.85
N VAL A 601 -29.74 -4.78 30.21
CA VAL A 601 -29.07 -3.79 29.35
C VAL A 601 -27.80 -4.42 28.78
N THR A 602 -27.82 -4.71 27.50
CA THR A 602 -26.80 -5.54 26.84
C THR A 602 -26.31 -4.93 25.53
N LYS A 603 -25.12 -5.34 25.07
CA LYS A 603 -24.53 -4.89 23.82
C LYS A 603 -25.19 -5.58 22.60
N TYR A 604 -25.63 -6.84 22.76
CA TYR A 604 -26.18 -7.65 21.66
C TYR A 604 -27.63 -8.04 21.92
N PRO A 605 -28.45 -8.17 20.86
CA PRO A 605 -29.88 -8.51 20.97
C PRO A 605 -30.10 -9.95 21.44
N ALA A 606 -31.37 -10.31 21.65
CA ALA A 606 -31.76 -11.68 21.93
C ALA A 606 -31.42 -12.63 20.78
N LEU A 607 -31.25 -13.93 21.09
CA LEU A 607 -30.72 -14.95 20.16
C LEU A 607 -31.53 -15.18 18.86
N GLN A 608 -32.75 -14.67 18.82
CA GLN A 608 -33.60 -14.75 17.63
C GLN A 608 -33.33 -13.65 16.59
N TYR A 609 -32.55 -12.62 16.94
CA TYR A 609 -32.26 -11.49 16.04
C TYR A 609 -30.86 -11.60 15.46
N GLU A 610 -30.77 -11.51 14.15
CA GLU A 610 -29.49 -11.53 13.43
C GLU A 610 -28.83 -10.14 13.48
N SER A 611 -27.53 -10.10 13.74
CA SER A 611 -26.75 -8.87 13.61
C SER A 611 -26.78 -8.36 12.18
N GLN A 612 -26.86 -7.05 12.02
CA GLN A 612 -26.89 -6.35 10.74
C GLN A 612 -25.64 -5.48 10.58
N PHE A 613 -25.33 -5.10 9.34
CA PHE A 613 -24.28 -4.12 9.09
C PHE A 613 -24.78 -2.72 9.42
N ASP A 614 -24.27 -2.16 10.50
CA ASP A 614 -24.66 -0.84 10.98
C ASP A 614 -23.55 -0.17 11.81
N SER A 615 -23.85 0.97 12.42
CA SER A 615 -22.85 1.81 13.07
C SER A 615 -22.18 1.18 14.30
N HIS A 616 -22.72 0.11 14.90
CA HIS A 616 -22.10 -0.53 16.06
C HIS A 616 -20.84 -1.34 15.69
N LEU A 617 -20.67 -1.67 14.41
CA LEU A 617 -19.50 -2.35 13.88
C LEU A 617 -18.37 -1.38 13.45
N ILE A 618 -18.65 -0.05 13.46
CA ILE A 618 -17.66 0.96 13.06
C ILE A 618 -16.96 1.48 14.32
N GLU A 619 -15.75 0.97 14.53
CA GLU A 619 -14.95 1.19 15.73
C GLU A 619 -13.81 2.18 15.51
N ASP A 620 -13.37 2.82 16.59
CA ASP A 620 -12.16 3.66 16.61
C ASP A 620 -10.92 2.77 16.45
N ALA A 621 -10.23 2.91 15.35
CA ALA A 621 -9.01 2.18 15.00
C ALA A 621 -7.73 2.99 15.27
N SER A 622 -7.79 3.95 16.18
CA SER A 622 -6.59 4.67 16.65
C SER A 622 -5.60 3.70 17.31
N PHE A 623 -4.32 3.90 17.06
CA PHE A 623 -3.30 3.03 17.65
C PHE A 623 -1.96 3.74 17.90
N LEU A 624 -1.17 3.17 18.82
CA LEU A 624 0.25 3.38 19.00
C LEU A 624 0.99 2.04 18.89
N ARG A 625 1.94 1.93 17.96
CA ARG A 625 2.68 0.68 17.71
C ARG A 625 4.19 0.88 17.82
N LEU A 626 4.86 -0.01 18.54
CA LEU A 626 6.32 -0.13 18.46
C LEU A 626 6.67 -0.87 17.16
N LYS A 627 7.01 -0.08 16.12
CA LYS A 627 7.31 -0.59 14.77
C LYS A 627 8.64 -1.32 14.70
N ASN A 628 9.63 -0.80 15.38
CA ASN A 628 10.98 -1.35 15.35
C ASN A 628 11.67 -1.11 16.68
N ILE A 629 12.34 -2.14 17.19
CA ILE A 629 13.31 -2.02 18.26
C ILE A 629 14.53 -2.87 17.90
N GLN A 630 15.73 -2.32 18.01
CA GLN A 630 16.95 -3.04 17.74
C GLN A 630 18.02 -2.71 18.77
N ILE A 631 18.63 -3.73 19.33
CA ILE A 631 19.83 -3.63 20.14
C ILE A 631 21.00 -4.19 19.32
N SER A 632 22.10 -3.46 19.26
CA SER A 632 23.28 -3.88 18.51
C SER A 632 24.55 -3.67 19.32
N TYR A 633 25.57 -4.45 19.01
CA TYR A 633 26.91 -4.26 19.54
C TYR A 633 27.93 -4.28 18.41
N THR A 634 28.69 -3.21 18.29
CA THR A 634 29.80 -3.10 17.33
C THR A 634 31.10 -3.27 18.09
N LEU A 635 31.89 -4.26 17.69
CA LEU A 635 33.21 -4.50 18.32
C LEU A 635 34.12 -3.30 18.12
N PRO A 636 34.80 -2.84 19.19
CA PRO A 636 35.82 -1.78 19.07
C PRO A 636 36.95 -2.19 18.13
N GLN A 637 37.43 -1.26 17.35
CA GLN A 637 38.54 -1.52 16.41
C GLN A 637 39.81 -1.99 17.09
N SER A 638 40.03 -1.64 18.37
CA SER A 638 41.16 -2.12 19.14
C SER A 638 41.23 -3.64 19.29
N LEU A 639 40.08 -4.31 19.35
CA LEU A 639 40.00 -5.77 19.39
C LEU A 639 40.22 -6.41 18.02
N LEU A 640 40.02 -5.68 16.94
CA LEU A 640 40.19 -6.13 15.57
C LEU A 640 41.54 -5.74 14.96
N ALA A 641 42.36 -4.94 15.69
CA ALA A 641 43.62 -4.38 15.18
C ALA A 641 44.63 -5.45 14.74
N ASN A 642 44.57 -6.64 15.30
CA ASN A 642 45.45 -7.76 14.94
C ASN A 642 44.86 -8.67 13.86
N SER A 643 43.60 -8.40 13.41
CA SER A 643 43.00 -9.18 12.36
C SER A 643 43.42 -8.65 10.97
N ARG A 644 43.99 -9.55 10.18
CA ARG A 644 44.42 -9.22 8.80
C ARG A 644 43.25 -9.09 7.81
N PHE A 645 42.11 -9.69 8.14
CA PHE A 645 40.97 -9.83 7.23
C PHE A 645 39.73 -9.10 7.72
N LEU A 646 39.48 -9.04 9.03
CA LEU A 646 38.25 -8.50 9.61
C LEU A 646 38.48 -7.06 10.08
N LYS A 647 37.82 -6.09 9.42
CA LYS A 647 37.89 -4.67 9.75
C LYS A 647 36.72 -4.16 10.58
N GLY A 648 35.64 -4.92 10.63
CA GLY A 648 34.49 -4.60 11.47
C GLY A 648 33.63 -5.82 11.74
N PHE A 649 33.03 -5.86 12.94
CA PHE A 649 32.05 -6.87 13.33
C PHE A 649 30.96 -6.23 14.16
N LYS A 650 29.70 -6.48 13.78
CA LYS A 650 28.51 -6.03 14.49
C LYS A 650 27.54 -7.20 14.64
N VAL A 651 26.99 -7.35 15.83
CA VAL A 651 25.85 -8.25 16.08
C VAL A 651 24.64 -7.43 16.46
N TYR A 652 23.45 -7.92 16.14
CA TYR A 652 22.22 -7.24 16.52
C TYR A 652 21.08 -8.21 16.76
N VAL A 653 20.18 -7.78 17.62
CA VAL A 653 18.86 -8.39 17.86
C VAL A 653 17.84 -7.31 17.67
N GLY A 654 16.83 -7.58 16.88
CA GLY A 654 15.73 -6.65 16.62
C GLY A 654 14.38 -7.32 16.74
N ALA A 655 13.37 -6.53 16.96
CA ALA A 655 11.97 -6.94 16.86
C ALA A 655 11.16 -5.88 16.09
N ARG A 656 10.20 -6.33 15.29
CA ARG A 656 9.23 -5.47 14.59
C ARG A 656 7.83 -5.77 15.08
N ASN A 657 6.99 -4.73 15.13
CA ASN A 657 5.59 -4.80 15.55
C ASN A 657 5.42 -5.52 16.90
N LEU A 658 6.30 -5.22 17.87
CA LEU A 658 6.40 -5.98 19.12
C LEU A 658 5.12 -5.88 19.94
N PHE A 659 4.52 -4.69 20.00
CA PHE A 659 3.21 -4.48 20.60
C PHE A 659 2.46 -3.31 19.95
N THR A 660 1.15 -3.35 20.09
CA THR A 660 0.22 -2.28 19.68
C THR A 660 -0.69 -1.95 20.85
N ILE A 661 -0.88 -0.67 21.11
CA ILE A 661 -1.86 -0.15 22.08
C ILE A 661 -2.99 0.43 21.23
N THR A 662 -4.20 -0.08 21.39
CA THR A 662 -5.39 0.32 20.66
C THR A 662 -6.65 -0.02 21.45
N GLY A 663 -7.74 0.69 21.18
CA GLY A 663 -9.08 0.34 21.65
C GLY A 663 -9.90 -0.46 20.61
N TYR A 664 -9.32 -0.73 19.44
CA TYR A 664 -9.97 -1.49 18.38
C TYR A 664 -10.04 -2.98 18.74
N ASP A 665 -11.23 -3.55 18.67
CA ASP A 665 -11.48 -4.95 19.04
C ASP A 665 -11.19 -5.96 17.92
N GLY A 666 -10.90 -5.46 16.70
CA GLY A 666 -10.54 -6.29 15.55
C GLY A 666 -9.09 -6.79 15.56
N ILE A 667 -8.67 -7.41 14.46
CA ILE A 667 -7.37 -8.10 14.35
C ILE A 667 -6.20 -7.11 14.33
N ASP A 668 -6.28 -6.08 13.50
CA ASP A 668 -5.20 -5.09 13.34
C ASP A 668 -5.75 -3.73 12.89
N PRO A 669 -5.69 -2.69 13.74
CA PRO A 669 -6.24 -1.37 13.41
C PRO A 669 -5.55 -0.70 12.21
N GLU A 670 -4.24 -0.94 12.00
CA GLU A 670 -3.50 -0.35 10.90
C GLU A 670 -3.89 -0.99 9.56
N ALA A 671 -4.08 -2.31 9.54
CA ALA A 671 -4.51 -3.01 8.35
C ALA A 671 -5.98 -2.68 8.01
N ALA A 672 -6.85 -2.60 9.02
CA ALA A 672 -8.26 -2.24 8.86
C ALA A 672 -8.45 -0.82 8.30
N THR A 673 -7.70 0.18 8.79
CA THR A 673 -7.81 1.57 8.31
C THR A 673 -7.29 1.75 6.88
N ALA A 674 -6.36 0.92 6.44
CA ALA A 674 -5.82 1.00 5.08
C ALA A 674 -6.88 0.78 3.98
N VAL A 675 -7.91 -0.03 4.29
CA VAL A 675 -9.00 -0.37 3.37
C VAL A 675 -10.38 0.07 3.89
N GLY A 676 -10.46 0.65 5.09
CA GLY A 676 -11.71 1.09 5.73
C GLY A 676 -12.54 -0.04 6.34
N SER A 677 -12.18 -1.29 6.12
CA SER A 677 -12.88 -2.48 6.62
C SER A 677 -11.90 -3.57 6.97
N GLU A 678 -12.18 -4.32 8.04
CA GLU A 678 -11.43 -5.52 8.38
C GLU A 678 -12.18 -6.75 7.89
N ILE A 679 -11.83 -7.23 6.71
CA ILE A 679 -12.26 -8.52 6.21
C ILE A 679 -11.06 -9.19 5.57
N ASP A 680 -10.75 -10.42 6.01
CA ASP A 680 -9.64 -11.24 5.49
C ASP A 680 -8.28 -10.53 5.42
N VAL A 681 -8.06 -9.57 6.32
CA VAL A 681 -6.86 -8.76 6.38
C VAL A 681 -5.79 -9.45 7.21
N TYR A 682 -4.59 -9.59 6.65
CA TYR A 682 -3.44 -10.10 7.39
C TYR A 682 -2.94 -9.07 8.40
N ALA A 683 -2.93 -9.44 9.68
CA ALA A 683 -2.33 -8.63 10.73
C ALA A 683 -0.83 -8.42 10.50
N ASN A 684 -0.33 -7.27 10.90
CA ASN A 684 1.10 -7.01 10.96
C ASN A 684 1.79 -7.97 11.94
N THR A 685 2.61 -8.86 11.42
CA THR A 685 3.25 -9.92 12.22
C THR A 685 4.33 -9.39 13.15
N ARG A 686 4.42 -9.96 14.36
CA ARG A 686 5.59 -9.77 15.24
C ARG A 686 6.77 -10.54 14.67
N GLN A 687 7.88 -9.83 14.47
CA GLN A 687 9.09 -10.42 13.90
C GLN A 687 10.27 -10.22 14.83
N TRP A 688 11.06 -11.28 15.03
CA TRP A 688 12.34 -11.22 15.72
C TRP A 688 13.46 -11.42 14.70
N THR A 689 14.46 -10.58 14.75
CA THR A 689 15.61 -10.63 13.84
C THR A 689 16.90 -10.77 14.64
N PHE A 690 17.72 -11.73 14.27
CA PHE A 690 19.06 -11.91 14.81
C PHE A 690 20.02 -11.82 13.63
N GLY A 691 21.08 -11.05 13.77
CA GLY A 691 22.01 -10.90 12.66
C GLY A 691 23.41 -10.51 13.07
N CYS A 692 24.32 -10.73 12.16
CA CYS A 692 25.70 -10.27 12.26
C CYS A 692 26.17 -9.68 10.93
N GLU A 693 27.03 -8.68 11.02
CA GLU A 693 27.65 -8.00 9.88
C GLU A 693 29.17 -8.11 10.03
N PHE A 694 29.83 -8.55 8.98
CA PHE A 694 31.28 -8.62 8.87
C PHE A 694 31.75 -7.61 7.83
N LYS A 695 32.80 -6.84 8.13
CA LYS A 695 33.50 -5.95 7.17
C LYS A 695 34.93 -6.47 7.01
N PHE A 696 35.30 -6.71 5.77
CA PHE A 696 36.61 -7.28 5.40
C PHE A 696 37.53 -6.22 4.77
#